data_202e265c107ca1e9680c401cf7e78dda
#
_entry.id   202e265c107ca1e9680c401cf7e78dda
#
_cell.length_a   1.000
_cell.length_b   1.000
_cell.length_c   1.000
_cell.angle_alpha   90.00
_cell.angle_beta   90.00
_cell.angle_gamma   90.00
#
_symmetry.space_group_name_H-M   'P 1'
#
loop_
_entity.id
_entity.type
_entity.pdbx_description
1 polymer ?
#
loop_
_entity_poly.entity_id
_entity_poly.type
_entity_poly.pdbx_seq_one_letter_code
_entity_poly.pdbx_strand_id
1 'polypeptide(L)'
;MNDAAPLGRVVATERKPNTPHEFHFWTGLDSPVGIGTIVRVDGPVPVNGVIPRIYGTVIEGFSYTDLQSPLHDVMSADGDPGNARRAPTDRTEIRLYTAAVLRHIPEDPLQPVPMGEVHLADENDVAVALRMDGYLKEGSRTGIPIGVYRSGGTEAAIYLDADFLLGPEAAHLTITGVSGLATKTSAVEWMLSSIFTHFPASKGSVAAVCFNVKGPDLCFLDQPGEIDETDRALHARCGVPPLPFQNVQYYAPYKSDGVSINTLRSNEALQDNVAPLTWGLREVLQYAEVLLNKDDVDAKADALIDFIRERVVDREFRDELLGNRVHIVRSFAELEAWFKDVLQAVEKTNKESWRTHHVATIRKVRNRLTNISTRCAGLVTDEGNVSDLPFGNFADRTVYVVDVASLEEDAQDLIFARIVTKLREHLEKRDLGVNHVVLFVDELNKYAPGDGPDTYVRKMLLDVAERGRYLGLVLFGAQQFRSQVHRRVAGNSGTALYGRMDADELATPGYSILAPAVKTKLASLDKGQLMVRHPHFTQPIFVRFPRPAVMRGRDGAEQFPQALEVSFESAVLRTLRTLDPSLTMTWLQDAMGIQEQEDIVRARNATMRERPADVRKYFQAQLRPIVTASAGPRSSGTPVRSGPVNDPYGF
;
A
#
# COMPACT_ATOMS: atom_id res chain seq x y z
N MET A 1 6.37 -18.81 42.47
CA MET A 1 7.27 -19.11 41.36
C MET A 1 7.07 -20.59 41.06
N ASN A 2 6.45 -20.92 39.92
CA ASN A 2 6.42 -22.31 39.46
C ASN A 2 7.83 -22.63 38.99
N ASP A 3 8.59 -23.42 39.75
CA ASP A 3 9.83 -24.04 39.31
C ASP A 3 9.47 -25.13 38.28
N ALA A 4 9.23 -24.71 37.06
CA ALA A 4 9.15 -25.66 35.95
C ALA A 4 10.54 -26.34 35.83
N ALA A 5 10.58 -27.65 35.69
CA ALA A 5 11.83 -28.40 35.53
C ALA A 5 12.66 -27.79 34.37
N PRO A 6 13.99 -27.74 34.52
CA PRO A 6 14.84 -27.18 33.46
C PRO A 6 14.71 -28.04 32.19
N LEU A 7 14.59 -27.37 31.05
CA LEU A 7 14.50 -27.99 29.73
C LEU A 7 15.84 -28.61 29.30
N GLY A 8 16.94 -28.00 29.74
CA GLY A 8 18.29 -28.38 29.36
C GLY A 8 19.35 -27.54 30.10
N ARG A 9 20.58 -27.56 29.60
CA ARG A 9 21.71 -26.86 30.18
C ARG A 9 22.57 -26.21 29.12
N VAL A 10 23.07 -25.02 29.44
CA VAL A 10 24.08 -24.32 28.64
C VAL A 10 25.37 -25.14 28.60
N VAL A 11 25.97 -25.23 27.42
CA VAL A 11 27.24 -25.90 27.17
C VAL A 11 28.16 -25.03 26.34
N ALA A 12 29.44 -25.13 26.58
CA ALA A 12 30.46 -24.49 25.76
C ALA A 12 31.71 -25.37 25.67
N THR A 13 32.45 -25.21 24.60
CA THR A 13 33.75 -25.86 24.39
C THR A 13 34.75 -24.82 23.85
N GLU A 14 36.05 -25.13 23.87
CA GLU A 14 37.05 -24.25 23.27
C GLU A 14 36.79 -23.93 21.79
N ARG A 15 36.21 -24.89 21.06
CA ARG A 15 35.88 -24.71 19.63
C ARG A 15 34.53 -24.01 19.39
N LYS A 16 33.63 -24.06 20.37
CA LYS A 16 32.30 -23.41 20.35
C LYS A 16 32.06 -22.73 21.69
N PRO A 17 32.72 -21.59 21.96
CA PRO A 17 32.52 -20.83 23.19
C PRO A 17 31.18 -20.09 23.16
N ASN A 18 30.58 -19.86 24.31
CA ASN A 18 29.49 -18.92 24.44
C ASN A 18 30.00 -17.49 24.39
N THR A 19 29.25 -16.62 23.74
CA THR A 19 29.54 -15.18 23.61
C THR A 19 28.44 -14.36 24.31
N PRO A 20 28.53 -13.03 24.38
CA PRO A 20 27.41 -12.21 24.81
C PRO A 20 26.20 -12.23 23.85
N HIS A 21 26.40 -12.70 22.62
CA HIS A 21 25.39 -12.63 21.55
C HIS A 21 24.86 -14.00 21.13
N GLU A 22 25.53 -15.10 21.49
CA GLU A 22 25.18 -16.46 21.09
C GLU A 22 25.63 -17.47 22.16
N PHE A 23 24.80 -18.48 22.38
CA PHE A 23 25.11 -19.58 23.30
C PHE A 23 24.60 -20.91 22.80
N HIS A 24 25.18 -21.99 23.33
CA HIS A 24 24.82 -23.34 23.00
C HIS A 24 24.24 -24.06 24.21
N PHE A 25 23.25 -24.91 24.01
CA PHE A 25 22.65 -25.72 25.06
C PHE A 25 22.14 -27.05 24.54
N TRP A 26 22.10 -28.04 25.41
CA TRP A 26 21.51 -29.33 25.10
C TRP A 26 20.21 -29.52 25.87
N THR A 27 19.33 -30.42 25.35
CA THR A 27 18.03 -30.75 25.94
C THR A 27 17.80 -32.25 25.96
N GLY A 28 16.77 -32.69 26.71
CA GLY A 28 16.21 -34.03 26.58
C GLY A 28 15.59 -34.24 25.20
N LEU A 29 15.35 -35.53 24.86
CA LEU A 29 14.81 -35.93 23.55
C LEU A 29 13.34 -35.54 23.38
N ASP A 30 12.59 -35.42 24.45
CA ASP A 30 11.18 -35.02 24.50
C ASP A 30 10.95 -33.52 24.50
N SER A 31 12.04 -32.75 24.35
CA SER A 31 12.01 -31.30 24.38
C SER A 31 11.24 -30.71 23.19
N PRO A 32 10.30 -29.75 23.43
CA PRO A 32 9.53 -29.09 22.36
C PRO A 32 10.28 -27.94 21.68
N VAL A 33 11.61 -27.92 21.79
CA VAL A 33 12.44 -26.83 21.23
C VAL A 33 12.63 -26.99 19.74
N GLY A 34 12.49 -25.89 19.00
CA GLY A 34 12.75 -25.78 17.57
C GLY A 34 13.23 -24.40 17.17
N ILE A 35 13.51 -24.20 15.87
CA ILE A 35 13.96 -22.92 15.35
C ILE A 35 12.91 -21.82 15.64
N GLY A 36 13.36 -20.72 16.29
CA GLY A 36 12.50 -19.62 16.71
C GLY A 36 11.90 -19.78 18.11
N THR A 37 12.17 -20.88 18.82
CA THR A 37 11.78 -21.02 20.24
C THR A 37 12.57 -20.05 21.10
N ILE A 38 11.89 -19.31 21.96
CA ILE A 38 12.51 -18.43 22.95
C ILE A 38 12.77 -19.21 24.23
N VAL A 39 13.98 -19.11 24.71
CA VAL A 39 14.46 -19.78 25.94
C VAL A 39 15.04 -18.77 26.91
N ARG A 40 15.01 -19.11 28.19
CA ARG A 40 15.61 -18.34 29.28
C ARG A 40 16.74 -19.15 29.92
N VAL A 41 17.83 -18.46 30.21
CA VAL A 41 18.96 -18.99 31.01
C VAL A 41 19.02 -18.20 32.29
N ASP A 42 18.99 -18.91 33.44
CA ASP A 42 19.21 -18.30 34.75
C ASP A 42 20.68 -18.52 35.18
N GLY A 43 21.38 -17.43 35.47
CA GLY A 43 22.79 -17.49 35.88
C GLY A 43 22.96 -18.10 37.24
N PRO A 44 24.05 -18.87 37.48
CA PRO A 44 24.27 -19.56 38.75
C PRO A 44 24.72 -18.68 39.91
N VAL A 45 25.19 -17.48 39.59
CA VAL A 45 25.76 -16.56 40.60
C VAL A 45 25.23 -15.15 40.39
N PRO A 46 24.81 -14.44 41.45
CA PRO A 46 24.38 -13.05 41.33
C PRO A 46 25.50 -12.14 40.84
N VAL A 47 25.20 -11.27 39.90
CA VAL A 47 26.04 -10.16 39.43
C VAL A 47 25.45 -8.87 40.02
N ASN A 48 26.21 -8.14 40.81
CA ASN A 48 25.74 -6.94 41.54
C ASN A 48 24.44 -7.18 42.34
N GLY A 49 24.31 -8.39 42.93
CA GLY A 49 23.15 -8.74 43.75
C GLY A 49 21.90 -9.19 42.96
N VAL A 50 21.98 -9.24 41.66
CA VAL A 50 20.88 -9.69 40.75
C VAL A 50 21.30 -11.00 40.09
N ILE A 51 20.43 -12.00 40.11
CA ILE A 51 20.64 -13.23 39.33
C ILE A 51 20.48 -12.88 37.86
N PRO A 52 21.53 -13.09 37.04
CA PRO A 52 21.46 -12.79 35.61
C PRO A 52 20.40 -13.68 34.92
N ARG A 53 19.58 -13.04 34.08
CA ARG A 53 18.66 -13.74 33.17
C ARG A 53 19.02 -13.37 31.75
N ILE A 54 19.18 -14.38 30.94
CA ILE A 54 19.50 -14.20 29.52
C ILE A 54 18.40 -14.86 28.69
N TYR A 55 17.84 -14.11 27.79
CA TYR A 55 16.85 -14.59 26.84
C TYR A 55 17.47 -14.78 25.47
N GLY A 56 17.16 -15.90 24.81
CA GLY A 56 17.66 -16.18 23.48
C GLY A 56 16.60 -16.83 22.60
N THR A 57 16.70 -16.64 21.29
CA THR A 57 15.89 -17.35 20.29
C THR A 57 16.75 -18.41 19.60
N VAL A 58 16.20 -19.61 19.44
CA VAL A 58 16.91 -20.72 18.79
C VAL A 58 17.02 -20.45 17.30
N ILE A 59 18.24 -20.47 16.80
CA ILE A 59 18.59 -20.20 15.40
C ILE A 59 19.13 -21.41 14.64
N GLU A 60 19.55 -22.47 15.36
CA GLU A 60 20.07 -23.69 14.77
C GLU A 60 19.89 -24.86 15.74
N GLY A 61 19.77 -26.09 15.22
CA GLY A 61 19.63 -27.30 16.01
C GLY A 61 20.27 -28.51 15.35
N PHE A 62 20.89 -29.35 16.17
CA PHE A 62 21.63 -30.55 15.75
C PHE A 62 21.28 -31.76 16.58
N SER A 63 21.27 -32.93 15.95
CA SER A 63 21.23 -34.22 16.65
C SER A 63 22.57 -34.90 16.46
N TYR A 64 23.13 -35.37 17.55
CA TYR A 64 24.40 -36.10 17.59
C TYR A 64 24.27 -37.40 18.33
N THR A 65 25.19 -38.31 18.03
CA THR A 65 25.44 -39.51 18.81
C THR A 65 26.92 -39.55 19.26
N ASP A 66 27.29 -40.51 20.08
CA ASP A 66 28.67 -40.74 20.50
C ASP A 66 29.59 -41.26 19.38
N LEU A 67 29.03 -41.49 18.18
CA LEU A 67 29.79 -42.08 17.06
C LEU A 67 30.68 -41.05 16.38
N GLN A 68 31.91 -41.47 16.06
CA GLN A 68 32.84 -40.63 15.29
C GLN A 68 32.51 -40.58 13.79
N SER A 69 31.79 -41.62 13.28
CA SER A 69 31.43 -41.72 11.89
C SER A 69 30.11 -42.51 11.72
N PRO A 70 29.23 -42.14 10.80
CA PRO A 70 28.04 -42.92 10.45
C PRO A 70 28.38 -44.36 10.01
N LEU A 71 29.58 -44.62 9.51
CA LEU A 71 30.03 -45.93 9.11
C LEU A 71 30.06 -46.90 10.28
N HIS A 72 30.40 -46.45 11.48
CA HIS A 72 30.38 -47.29 12.69
C HIS A 72 28.98 -47.79 13.01
N ASP A 73 27.95 -47.02 12.74
CA ASP A 73 26.55 -47.42 12.94
C ASP A 73 26.14 -48.47 11.92
N VAL A 74 26.45 -48.25 10.64
CA VAL A 74 26.21 -49.23 9.57
C VAL A 74 26.91 -50.55 9.85
N MET A 75 28.16 -50.52 10.25
CA MET A 75 28.94 -51.71 10.55
C MET A 75 28.41 -52.45 11.80
N SER A 76 27.97 -51.74 12.83
CA SER A 76 27.43 -52.36 14.04
C SER A 76 26.06 -53.01 13.82
N ALA A 77 25.34 -52.60 12.79
CA ALA A 77 24.08 -53.14 12.36
C ALA A 77 24.21 -54.15 11.19
N ASP A 78 25.44 -54.53 10.79
CA ASP A 78 25.71 -55.37 9.61
C ASP A 78 25.04 -54.86 8.32
N GLY A 79 24.90 -53.58 8.20
CA GLY A 79 24.26 -52.90 7.06
C GLY A 79 22.72 -53.03 7.03
N ASP A 80 22.11 -53.64 8.01
CA ASP A 80 20.64 -53.80 8.11
C ASP A 80 20.07 -52.90 9.23
N PRO A 81 19.28 -51.86 8.90
CA PRO A 81 18.64 -50.98 9.89
C PRO A 81 17.75 -51.72 10.89
N GLY A 82 17.22 -52.92 10.51
CA GLY A 82 16.41 -53.74 11.39
C GLY A 82 17.20 -54.35 12.56
N ASN A 83 18.50 -54.55 12.40
CA ASN A 83 19.37 -55.05 13.46
C ASN A 83 19.65 -54.00 14.55
N ALA A 84 19.61 -52.73 14.23
CA ALA A 84 19.78 -51.64 15.20
C ALA A 84 18.72 -51.67 16.32
N ARG A 85 17.48 -52.16 16.01
CA ARG A 85 16.40 -52.35 17.01
C ARG A 85 16.64 -53.50 17.97
N ARG A 86 17.59 -54.37 17.68
CA ARG A 86 17.94 -55.57 18.50
C ARG A 86 19.18 -55.35 19.35
N ALA A 87 19.78 -54.13 19.25
CA ALA A 87 20.93 -53.79 20.07
C ALA A 87 20.55 -53.87 21.56
N PRO A 88 21.41 -54.40 22.43
CA PRO A 88 21.10 -54.53 23.87
C PRO A 88 21.09 -53.21 24.60
N THR A 89 21.57 -52.13 23.99
CA THR A 89 21.58 -50.79 24.55
C THR A 89 21.28 -49.79 23.43
N ASP A 90 20.31 -48.89 23.68
CA ASP A 90 20.07 -47.75 22.79
C ASP A 90 21.27 -46.81 22.85
N ARG A 91 21.68 -46.28 21.67
CA ARG A 91 22.70 -45.27 21.61
C ARG A 91 22.18 -43.97 22.15
N THR A 92 23.00 -43.23 22.85
CA THR A 92 22.66 -41.93 23.37
C THR A 92 22.55 -40.91 22.24
N GLU A 93 21.35 -40.37 21.99
CA GLU A 93 21.13 -39.22 21.14
C GLU A 93 21.27 -37.94 21.98
N ILE A 94 21.97 -36.95 21.45
CA ILE A 94 22.15 -35.62 22.06
C ILE A 94 21.55 -34.61 21.14
N ARG A 95 20.62 -33.79 21.63
CA ARG A 95 20.08 -32.63 20.93
C ARG A 95 20.77 -31.38 21.41
N LEU A 96 21.47 -30.71 20.50
CA LEU A 96 22.22 -29.51 20.75
C LEU A 96 21.62 -28.38 19.95
N TYR A 97 21.39 -27.24 20.59
CA TYR A 97 20.84 -26.04 19.98
C TYR A 97 21.79 -24.87 20.10
N THR A 98 21.72 -23.95 19.13
CA THR A 98 22.35 -22.64 19.18
C THR A 98 21.25 -21.59 19.28
N ALA A 99 21.38 -20.68 20.25
CA ALA A 99 20.46 -19.58 20.44
C ALA A 99 21.17 -18.24 20.31
N ALA A 100 20.58 -17.31 19.53
CA ALA A 100 21.00 -15.92 19.48
C ALA A 100 20.33 -15.15 20.62
N VAL A 101 21.11 -14.31 21.29
CA VAL A 101 20.66 -13.57 22.47
C VAL A 101 19.70 -12.46 22.06
N LEU A 102 18.56 -12.38 22.76
CA LEU A 102 17.56 -11.32 22.66
C LEU A 102 17.79 -10.21 23.68
N ARG A 103 18.03 -10.60 24.95
CA ARG A 103 18.20 -9.64 26.04
C ARG A 103 19.00 -10.22 27.20
N HIS A 104 19.84 -9.42 27.82
CA HIS A 104 20.45 -9.68 29.11
C HIS A 104 19.73 -8.88 30.22
N ILE A 105 19.61 -9.45 31.41
CA ILE A 105 19.16 -8.76 32.61
C ILE A 105 20.13 -9.13 33.75
N PRO A 106 20.91 -8.19 34.29
CA PRO A 106 21.03 -6.79 33.87
C PRO A 106 21.66 -6.66 32.48
N GLU A 107 21.37 -5.54 31.79
CA GLU A 107 21.89 -5.29 30.44
C GLU A 107 23.38 -4.90 30.45
N ASP A 108 23.87 -4.42 31.56
CA ASP A 108 25.26 -3.99 31.77
C ASP A 108 25.82 -4.57 33.09
N PRO A 109 27.03 -5.13 33.10
CA PRO A 109 27.95 -5.31 31.96
C PRO A 109 27.53 -6.46 31.04
N LEU A 110 27.74 -6.29 29.72
CA LEU A 110 27.47 -7.32 28.73
C LEU A 110 28.53 -8.43 28.81
N GLN A 111 28.16 -9.58 29.37
CA GLN A 111 29.05 -10.71 29.59
C GLN A 111 28.67 -11.92 28.74
N PRO A 112 29.60 -12.85 28.46
CA PRO A 112 29.27 -14.15 27.85
C PRO A 112 28.19 -14.87 28.66
N VAL A 113 27.32 -15.60 27.97
CA VAL A 113 26.26 -16.36 28.60
C VAL A 113 26.84 -17.42 29.52
N PRO A 114 26.49 -17.42 30.82
CA PRO A 114 27.08 -18.33 31.80
C PRO A 114 26.55 -19.76 31.63
N MET A 115 27.26 -20.74 32.18
CA MET A 115 26.77 -22.09 32.35
C MET A 115 25.60 -22.08 33.32
N GLY A 116 24.42 -22.43 32.86
CA GLY A 116 23.21 -22.40 33.66
C GLY A 116 22.14 -23.34 33.16
N GLU A 117 21.02 -23.37 33.85
CA GLU A 117 19.83 -24.08 33.43
C GLU A 117 19.09 -23.31 32.37
N VAL A 118 18.54 -24.06 31.39
CA VAL A 118 17.75 -23.52 30.31
C VAL A 118 16.29 -23.86 30.55
N HIS A 119 15.45 -22.85 30.53
CA HIS A 119 14.00 -22.97 30.67
C HIS A 119 13.28 -22.50 29.41
N LEU A 120 12.11 -23.05 29.14
CA LEU A 120 11.23 -22.51 28.12
C LEU A 120 10.69 -21.16 28.61
N ALA A 121 10.74 -20.14 27.74
CA ALA A 121 10.19 -18.84 28.06
C ALA A 121 8.66 -18.92 28.17
N ASP A 122 8.10 -18.42 29.26
CA ASP A 122 6.66 -18.23 29.40
C ASP A 122 6.20 -16.93 28.71
N GLU A 123 4.92 -16.60 28.79
CA GLU A 123 4.37 -15.38 28.15
C GLU A 123 5.03 -14.09 28.67
N ASN A 124 5.29 -14.02 29.97
CA ASN A 124 5.96 -12.86 30.59
C ASN A 124 7.43 -12.80 30.19
N ASP A 125 8.11 -13.94 30.14
CA ASP A 125 9.48 -14.03 29.65
C ASP A 125 9.59 -13.56 28.19
N VAL A 126 8.64 -13.93 27.33
CA VAL A 126 8.57 -13.47 25.93
C VAL A 126 8.41 -11.94 25.89
N ALA A 127 7.53 -11.38 26.72
CA ALA A 127 7.35 -9.92 26.78
C ALA A 127 8.63 -9.20 27.21
N VAL A 128 9.32 -9.73 28.21
CA VAL A 128 10.59 -9.19 28.70
C VAL A 128 11.71 -9.36 27.66
N ALA A 129 11.84 -10.53 27.06
CA ALA A 129 12.84 -10.82 26.02
C ALA A 129 12.77 -9.83 24.85
N LEU A 130 11.56 -9.46 24.44
CA LEU A 130 11.28 -8.56 23.33
C LEU A 130 11.14 -7.08 23.74
N ARG A 131 11.46 -6.74 24.99
CA ARG A 131 11.37 -5.37 25.53
C ARG A 131 9.96 -4.78 25.49
N MET A 132 8.91 -5.62 25.35
CA MET A 132 7.52 -5.18 25.35
C MET A 132 7.09 -4.67 26.73
N ASP A 133 7.76 -5.10 27.81
CA ASP A 133 7.60 -4.60 29.18
C ASP A 133 7.81 -3.08 29.29
N GLY A 134 8.53 -2.48 28.35
CA GLY A 134 8.78 -1.02 28.31
C GLY A 134 7.54 -0.21 27.93
N TYR A 135 6.73 -0.69 26.99
CA TYR A 135 5.61 0.04 26.38
C TYR A 135 4.22 -0.62 26.57
N LEU A 136 4.15 -1.70 27.35
CA LEU A 136 2.88 -2.33 27.74
C LEU A 136 2.47 -2.01 29.19
N LYS A 137 3.17 -1.09 29.86
CA LYS A 137 2.89 -0.70 31.25
C LYS A 137 1.49 -0.11 31.40
N GLU A 138 0.83 -0.43 32.51
CA GLU A 138 -0.46 0.19 32.85
C GLU A 138 -0.35 1.72 32.88
N GLY A 139 -1.31 2.40 32.22
CA GLY A 139 -1.36 3.86 32.12
C GLY A 139 -0.57 4.48 30.96
N SER A 140 0.28 3.71 30.26
CA SER A 140 1.08 4.18 29.11
C SER A 140 1.19 3.14 28.02
N ARG A 141 0.11 2.42 27.74
CA ARG A 141 0.12 1.31 26.78
C ARG A 141 0.11 1.83 25.35
N THR A 142 1.23 1.62 24.62
CA THR A 142 1.40 2.03 23.22
C THR A 142 1.59 0.84 22.28
N GLY A 143 1.39 -0.39 22.75
CA GLY A 143 1.60 -1.61 21.98
C GLY A 143 0.49 -1.85 20.95
N ILE A 144 0.88 -2.08 19.70
CA ILE A 144 0.01 -2.48 18.58
C ILE A 144 0.25 -3.98 18.31
N PRO A 145 -0.75 -4.87 18.45
CA PRO A 145 -0.55 -6.30 18.26
C PRO A 145 -0.28 -6.65 16.79
N ILE A 146 0.80 -7.41 16.54
CA ILE A 146 1.17 -7.90 15.21
C ILE A 146 0.70 -9.35 14.97
N GLY A 147 0.53 -10.11 16.04
CA GLY A 147 0.15 -11.52 15.98
C GLY A 147 0.53 -12.24 17.26
N VAL A 148 0.54 -13.56 17.20
CA VAL A 148 0.82 -14.45 18.32
C VAL A 148 2.10 -15.23 18.06
N TYR A 149 3.05 -15.14 18.98
CA TYR A 149 4.17 -16.07 19.05
C TYR A 149 3.64 -17.41 19.53
N ARG A 150 4.05 -18.49 18.86
CA ARG A 150 3.63 -19.85 19.20
C ARG A 150 4.79 -20.81 18.97
N SER A 151 5.44 -21.22 20.04
CA SER A 151 6.54 -22.19 19.95
C SER A 151 6.76 -22.86 21.30
N GLY A 152 7.12 -24.15 21.27
CA GLY A 152 7.45 -24.93 22.47
C GLY A 152 6.27 -25.10 23.45
N GLY A 153 5.03 -24.87 23.05
CA GLY A 153 3.86 -24.87 23.93
C GLY A 153 3.54 -23.50 24.56
N THR A 154 4.39 -22.50 24.35
CA THR A 154 4.14 -21.12 24.79
C THR A 154 3.37 -20.36 23.71
N GLU A 155 2.34 -19.63 24.12
CA GLU A 155 1.61 -18.68 23.30
C GLU A 155 1.63 -17.29 23.94
N ALA A 156 2.07 -16.29 23.17
CA ALA A 156 2.13 -14.90 23.64
C ALA A 156 1.73 -13.95 22.53
N ALA A 157 0.87 -12.97 22.81
CA ALA A 157 0.60 -11.87 21.90
C ALA A 157 1.82 -10.97 21.78
N ILE A 158 2.22 -10.68 20.54
CA ILE A 158 3.39 -9.83 20.25
C ILE A 158 2.90 -8.46 19.81
N TYR A 159 3.47 -7.44 20.44
CA TYR A 159 3.14 -6.05 20.21
C TYR A 159 4.32 -5.30 19.61
N LEU A 160 4.05 -4.36 18.74
CA LEU A 160 4.98 -3.36 18.22
C LEU A 160 4.71 -2.04 18.92
N ASP A 161 5.75 -1.29 19.23
CA ASP A 161 5.58 0.03 19.83
C ASP A 161 5.06 1.03 18.78
N ALA A 162 3.98 1.73 19.10
CA ALA A 162 3.37 2.72 18.22
C ALA A 162 4.33 3.85 17.84
N ASP A 163 5.24 4.28 18.73
CA ASP A 163 6.23 5.33 18.46
C ASP A 163 7.26 4.90 17.44
N PHE A 164 7.53 3.61 17.36
CA PHE A 164 8.44 3.02 16.38
C PHE A 164 7.73 2.51 15.13
N LEU A 165 6.41 2.39 15.15
CA LEU A 165 5.63 1.95 13.98
C LEU A 165 5.10 3.13 13.18
N LEU A 166 4.56 4.16 13.86
CA LEU A 166 3.89 5.32 13.25
C LEU A 166 4.62 6.65 13.49
N GLY A 167 5.71 6.67 14.25
CA GLY A 167 6.50 7.83 14.59
C GLY A 167 6.23 8.31 16.02
N PRO A 168 7.07 9.18 16.58
CA PRO A 168 8.17 9.91 15.90
C PRO A 168 9.54 9.22 15.92
N GLU A 169 9.75 8.18 16.77
CA GLU A 169 11.08 7.57 16.97
C GLU A 169 11.58 6.84 15.72
N ALA A 170 10.73 6.01 15.15
CA ALA A 170 10.89 5.42 13.84
C ALA A 170 9.54 5.39 13.12
N ALA A 171 9.52 4.97 11.87
CA ALA A 171 8.27 4.76 11.16
C ALA A 171 8.52 3.83 9.97
N HIS A 172 7.48 3.66 9.19
CA HIS A 172 7.46 2.88 7.97
C HIS A 172 7.59 1.37 8.21
N LEU A 173 6.84 0.65 7.43
CA LEU A 173 6.77 -0.80 7.46
C LEU A 173 6.92 -1.34 6.04
N THR A 174 7.77 -2.35 5.89
CA THR A 174 7.88 -3.09 4.63
C THR A 174 7.44 -4.52 4.81
N ILE A 175 6.69 -5.03 3.84
CA ILE A 175 6.24 -6.42 3.80
C ILE A 175 6.83 -7.07 2.56
N THR A 176 7.62 -8.12 2.75
CA THR A 176 8.22 -8.89 1.66
C THR A 176 7.68 -10.32 1.67
N GLY A 177 7.28 -10.85 0.52
CA GLY A 177 6.84 -12.24 0.42
C GLY A 177 6.29 -12.61 -0.95
N VAL A 178 6.26 -13.89 -1.24
CA VAL A 178 5.79 -14.46 -2.53
C VAL A 178 4.32 -14.12 -2.74
N SER A 179 3.95 -13.81 -3.97
CA SER A 179 2.55 -13.59 -4.36
C SER A 179 1.73 -14.89 -4.30
N GLY A 180 0.42 -14.75 -4.14
CA GLY A 180 -0.53 -15.88 -4.16
C GLY A 180 -0.79 -16.56 -2.82
N LEU A 181 0.00 -16.28 -1.77
CA LEU A 181 -0.26 -16.78 -0.42
C LEU A 181 -1.13 -15.82 0.42
N ALA A 182 -1.67 -14.78 -0.17
CA ALA A 182 -2.48 -13.72 0.47
C ALA A 182 -1.81 -13.10 1.71
N THR A 183 -0.47 -13.20 1.83
CA THR A 183 0.26 -12.80 3.04
C THR A 183 0.45 -11.28 3.08
N LYS A 184 0.72 -10.63 1.95
CA LYS A 184 1.06 -9.20 1.91
C LYS A 184 -0.15 -8.31 2.23
N THR A 185 -1.20 -8.41 1.42
CA THR A 185 -2.43 -7.62 1.59
C THR A 185 -3.10 -7.95 2.93
N SER A 186 -3.24 -9.24 3.27
CA SER A 186 -3.82 -9.64 4.56
C SER A 186 -3.01 -9.18 5.77
N ALA A 187 -1.67 -9.11 5.67
CA ALA A 187 -0.87 -8.56 6.77
C ALA A 187 -1.08 -7.05 6.93
N VAL A 188 -1.27 -6.29 5.83
CA VAL A 188 -1.62 -4.86 5.90
C VAL A 188 -3.01 -4.67 6.48
N GLU A 189 -4.01 -5.40 5.99
CA GLU A 189 -5.38 -5.37 6.51
C GLU A 189 -5.41 -5.67 8.01
N TRP A 190 -4.67 -6.70 8.45
CA TRP A 190 -4.50 -7.02 9.86
C TRP A 190 -3.84 -5.88 10.64
N MET A 191 -2.73 -5.32 10.12
CA MET A 191 -2.03 -4.21 10.78
C MET A 191 -2.91 -2.97 10.89
N LEU A 192 -3.68 -2.62 9.86
CA LEU A 192 -4.63 -1.51 9.91
C LEU A 192 -5.73 -1.75 10.94
N SER A 193 -6.30 -2.96 11.01
CA SER A 193 -7.30 -3.34 12.03
C SER A 193 -6.71 -3.22 13.45
N SER A 194 -5.47 -3.68 13.63
CA SER A 194 -4.74 -3.59 14.90
C SER A 194 -4.46 -2.14 15.29
N ILE A 195 -4.00 -1.31 14.35
CA ILE A 195 -3.73 0.11 14.56
C ILE A 195 -5.03 0.84 14.93
N PHE A 196 -6.10 0.65 14.17
CA PHE A 196 -7.38 1.32 14.43
C PHE A 196 -7.99 0.91 15.78
N THR A 197 -7.71 -0.31 16.25
CA THR A 197 -8.18 -0.78 17.55
C THR A 197 -7.32 -0.24 18.71
N HIS A 198 -6.00 -0.26 18.58
CA HIS A 198 -5.07 -0.08 19.69
C HIS A 198 -4.28 1.23 19.66
N PHE A 199 -4.33 2.01 18.56
CA PHE A 199 -3.59 3.27 18.52
C PHE A 199 -4.08 4.22 19.61
N PRO A 200 -3.18 4.70 20.52
CA PRO A 200 -3.61 5.47 21.69
C PRO A 200 -4.17 6.83 21.30
N ALA A 201 -5.34 7.18 21.83
CA ALA A 201 -5.94 8.50 21.62
C ALA A 201 -5.04 9.66 22.08
N SER A 202 -4.17 9.43 23.06
CA SER A 202 -3.18 10.40 23.52
C SER A 202 -2.12 10.76 22.47
N LYS A 203 -1.95 9.93 21.45
CA LYS A 203 -1.03 10.16 20.33
C LYS A 203 -1.71 10.80 19.10
N GLY A 204 -3.02 11.01 19.18
CA GLY A 204 -3.82 11.64 18.12
C GLY A 204 -4.68 10.68 17.34
N SER A 205 -5.07 11.10 16.16
CA SER A 205 -5.93 10.38 15.22
C SER A 205 -5.13 9.79 14.07
N VAL A 206 -5.62 8.69 13.49
CA VAL A 206 -4.96 7.96 12.40
C VAL A 206 -5.97 7.56 11.32
N ALA A 207 -5.62 7.77 10.06
CA ALA A 207 -6.34 7.25 8.90
C ALA A 207 -5.41 6.45 8.00
N ALA A 208 -5.97 5.76 7.01
CA ALA A 208 -5.18 5.05 6.01
C ALA A 208 -5.60 5.49 4.61
N VAL A 209 -4.62 5.61 3.70
CA VAL A 209 -4.83 5.76 2.26
C VAL A 209 -4.20 4.56 1.57
N CYS A 210 -5.02 3.78 0.87
CA CYS A 210 -4.61 2.53 0.23
C CYS A 210 -4.78 2.64 -1.28
N PHE A 211 -3.70 2.45 -2.04
CA PHE A 211 -3.77 2.38 -3.50
C PHE A 211 -4.05 0.95 -3.94
N ASN A 212 -5.21 0.73 -4.56
CA ASN A 212 -5.54 -0.52 -5.21
C ASN A 212 -5.02 -0.48 -6.66
N VAL A 213 -3.84 -1.05 -6.87
CA VAL A 213 -3.15 -1.02 -8.18
C VAL A 213 -3.32 -2.30 -8.97
N LYS A 214 -3.85 -3.37 -8.34
CA LYS A 214 -3.92 -4.69 -8.95
C LYS A 214 -5.02 -5.55 -8.34
N GLY A 215 -5.98 -5.96 -9.18
CA GLY A 215 -7.05 -6.84 -8.73
C GLY A 215 -8.00 -6.22 -7.70
N PRO A 216 -8.96 -7.00 -7.17
CA PRO A 216 -10.01 -6.49 -6.30
C PRO A 216 -9.69 -6.61 -4.79
N ASP A 217 -8.46 -6.91 -4.39
CA ASP A 217 -8.14 -7.30 -3.01
C ASP A 217 -8.48 -6.21 -1.97
N LEU A 218 -8.38 -4.93 -2.33
CA LEU A 218 -8.75 -3.82 -1.47
C LEU A 218 -10.17 -3.27 -1.70
N CYS A 219 -10.97 -3.90 -2.58
CA CYS A 219 -12.29 -3.37 -2.96
C CYS A 219 -13.43 -3.78 -2.02
N PHE A 220 -13.17 -4.62 -1.00
CA PHE A 220 -14.21 -5.20 -0.14
C PHE A 220 -13.85 -5.10 1.36
N LEU A 221 -13.10 -4.09 1.76
CA LEU A 221 -12.62 -3.92 3.15
C LEU A 221 -13.75 -3.68 4.16
N ASP A 222 -14.88 -3.17 3.72
CA ASP A 222 -16.11 -2.94 4.51
C ASP A 222 -17.05 -4.16 4.54
N GLN A 223 -16.72 -5.23 3.80
CA GLN A 223 -17.53 -6.43 3.77
C GLN A 223 -16.94 -7.52 4.68
N PRO A 224 -17.81 -8.25 5.44
CA PRO A 224 -17.33 -9.28 6.35
C PRO A 224 -16.76 -10.49 5.58
N GLY A 225 -15.58 -10.92 5.97
CA GLY A 225 -14.93 -12.14 5.48
C GLY A 225 -15.19 -13.33 6.41
N GLU A 226 -15.13 -14.53 5.86
CA GLU A 226 -15.18 -15.77 6.65
C GLU A 226 -13.87 -15.97 7.42
N ILE A 227 -13.97 -16.25 8.72
CA ILE A 227 -12.88 -16.62 9.60
C ILE A 227 -13.23 -17.90 10.37
N ASP A 228 -12.25 -18.77 10.53
CA ASP A 228 -12.41 -20.00 11.28
C ASP A 228 -12.24 -19.79 12.81
N GLU A 229 -12.45 -20.85 13.57
CA GLU A 229 -12.33 -20.80 15.03
C GLU A 229 -10.90 -20.51 15.50
N THR A 230 -9.90 -20.99 14.75
CA THR A 230 -8.48 -20.73 15.04
C THR A 230 -8.16 -19.24 14.88
N ASP A 231 -8.63 -18.62 13.81
CA ASP A 231 -8.45 -17.19 13.57
C ASP A 231 -9.20 -16.35 14.61
N ARG A 232 -10.43 -16.75 15.01
CA ARG A 232 -11.16 -16.10 16.10
C ARG A 232 -10.39 -16.12 17.41
N ALA A 233 -9.79 -17.27 17.76
CA ALA A 233 -8.97 -17.37 18.95
C ALA A 233 -7.74 -16.44 18.89
N LEU A 234 -7.09 -16.31 17.73
CA LEU A 234 -5.98 -15.38 17.52
C LEU A 234 -6.43 -13.92 17.62
N HIS A 235 -7.58 -13.54 17.03
CA HIS A 235 -8.20 -12.22 17.19
C HIS A 235 -8.43 -11.89 18.68
N ALA A 236 -9.04 -12.81 19.43
CA ALA A 236 -9.28 -12.64 20.86
C ALA A 236 -7.97 -12.49 21.64
N ARG A 237 -6.93 -13.26 21.30
CA ARG A 237 -5.61 -13.18 21.95
C ARG A 237 -4.92 -11.83 21.72
N CYS A 238 -5.11 -11.24 20.54
CA CYS A 238 -4.61 -9.91 20.18
C CYS A 238 -5.52 -8.76 20.66
N GLY A 239 -6.72 -9.04 21.15
CA GLY A 239 -7.69 -8.02 21.55
C GLY A 239 -8.20 -7.16 20.38
N VAL A 240 -8.22 -7.70 19.14
CA VAL A 240 -8.73 -7.04 17.94
C VAL A 240 -10.06 -7.69 17.56
N PRO A 241 -11.19 -6.96 17.52
CA PRO A 241 -12.47 -7.51 17.13
C PRO A 241 -12.43 -8.11 15.71
N PRO A 242 -13.05 -9.29 15.49
CA PRO A 242 -13.11 -9.91 14.17
C PRO A 242 -14.22 -9.27 13.32
N LEU A 243 -14.04 -8.02 12.96
CA LEU A 243 -15.00 -7.20 12.20
C LEU A 243 -14.33 -6.59 10.97
N PRO A 244 -15.06 -6.37 9.87
CA PRO A 244 -14.57 -5.58 8.74
C PRO A 244 -14.38 -4.11 9.16
N PHE A 245 -13.71 -3.33 8.31
CA PHE A 245 -13.57 -1.89 8.57
C PHE A 245 -14.94 -1.20 8.51
N GLN A 246 -15.25 -0.42 9.55
CA GLN A 246 -16.54 0.25 9.66
C GLN A 246 -16.63 1.52 8.81
N ASN A 247 -15.50 2.21 8.61
CA ASN A 247 -15.41 3.44 7.85
C ASN A 247 -14.46 3.24 6.67
N VAL A 248 -15.01 3.06 5.48
CA VAL A 248 -14.25 2.94 4.24
C VAL A 248 -14.88 3.84 3.18
N GLN A 249 -14.04 4.60 2.50
CA GLN A 249 -14.41 5.44 1.36
C GLN A 249 -13.59 5.02 0.15
N TYR A 250 -14.23 4.78 -0.98
CA TYR A 250 -13.59 4.38 -2.23
C TYR A 250 -13.59 5.54 -3.21
N TYR A 251 -12.50 5.70 -3.94
CA TYR A 251 -12.31 6.72 -4.95
C TYR A 251 -11.82 6.08 -6.24
N ALA A 252 -12.44 6.41 -7.36
CA ALA A 252 -11.98 5.99 -8.68
C ALA A 252 -12.39 7.02 -9.75
N PRO A 253 -11.64 7.15 -10.85
CA PRO A 253 -12.03 8.00 -11.98
C PRO A 253 -13.31 7.51 -12.64
N TYR A 254 -13.90 8.35 -13.48
CA TYR A 254 -14.95 7.88 -14.39
C TYR A 254 -14.37 7.00 -15.52
N LYS A 255 -15.23 6.22 -16.16
CA LYS A 255 -14.95 5.62 -17.47
C LYS A 255 -14.95 6.72 -18.54
N SER A 256 -14.60 6.35 -19.76
CA SER A 256 -14.61 7.28 -20.91
C SER A 256 -15.99 7.88 -21.23
N ASP A 257 -17.08 7.28 -20.70
CA ASP A 257 -18.45 7.83 -20.79
C ASP A 257 -18.66 9.06 -19.90
N GLY A 258 -17.70 9.40 -19.01
CA GLY A 258 -17.75 10.52 -18.08
C GLY A 258 -18.82 10.41 -16.99
N VAL A 259 -19.47 9.25 -16.84
CA VAL A 259 -20.61 9.05 -15.92
C VAL A 259 -20.42 7.82 -15.03
N SER A 260 -20.01 6.70 -15.60
CA SER A 260 -19.80 5.45 -14.86
C SER A 260 -18.45 5.48 -14.17
N ILE A 261 -18.39 5.12 -12.87
CA ILE A 261 -17.12 5.09 -12.14
C ILE A 261 -16.32 3.86 -12.58
N ASN A 262 -15.04 4.05 -12.88
CA ASN A 262 -14.11 3.01 -13.30
C ASN A 262 -13.49 2.31 -12.08
N THR A 263 -14.24 1.39 -11.49
CA THR A 263 -13.83 0.64 -10.30
C THR A 263 -14.15 -0.83 -10.44
N LEU A 264 -13.32 -1.68 -9.82
CA LEU A 264 -13.61 -3.10 -9.66
C LEU A 264 -14.76 -3.38 -8.69
N ARG A 265 -15.14 -2.37 -7.89
CA ARG A 265 -16.30 -2.36 -7.00
C ARG A 265 -17.54 -1.82 -7.71
N SER A 266 -17.90 -2.37 -8.87
CA SER A 266 -18.96 -1.83 -9.73
C SER A 266 -20.37 -2.32 -9.41
N ASN A 267 -20.55 -3.28 -8.48
CA ASN A 267 -21.87 -3.78 -8.10
C ASN A 267 -22.72 -2.69 -7.40
N GLU A 268 -23.98 -2.55 -7.79
CA GLU A 268 -24.87 -1.50 -7.28
C GLU A 268 -25.06 -1.52 -5.76
N ALA A 269 -25.05 -2.70 -5.15
CA ALA A 269 -25.19 -2.85 -3.70
C ALA A 269 -23.99 -2.27 -2.91
N LEU A 270 -22.87 -1.97 -3.58
CA LEU A 270 -21.63 -1.52 -2.96
C LEU A 270 -21.24 -0.08 -3.34
N GLN A 271 -22.13 0.65 -4.03
CA GLN A 271 -21.76 1.96 -4.61
C GLN A 271 -21.97 3.15 -3.66
N ASP A 272 -22.63 2.97 -2.52
CA ASP A 272 -22.99 4.08 -1.62
C ASP A 272 -21.78 4.82 -1.04
N ASN A 273 -20.63 4.14 -0.91
CA ASN A 273 -19.37 4.71 -0.41
C ASN A 273 -18.30 4.85 -1.50
N VAL A 274 -18.70 4.90 -2.77
CA VAL A 274 -17.79 5.13 -3.91
C VAL A 274 -17.98 6.55 -4.44
N ALA A 275 -16.91 7.35 -4.41
CA ALA A 275 -16.88 8.71 -4.93
C ALA A 275 -16.04 8.80 -6.21
N PRO A 276 -16.41 9.67 -7.17
CA PRO A 276 -15.57 9.90 -8.34
C PRO A 276 -14.29 10.64 -7.97
N LEU A 277 -13.22 10.37 -8.72
CA LEU A 277 -11.97 11.11 -8.70
C LEU A 277 -11.84 11.81 -10.05
N THR A 278 -11.92 13.15 -10.06
CA THR A 278 -11.87 13.95 -11.30
C THR A 278 -11.14 15.26 -11.09
N TRP A 279 -10.29 15.64 -12.06
CA TRP A 279 -9.46 16.82 -11.98
C TRP A 279 -9.58 17.67 -13.25
N GLY A 280 -9.53 18.99 -13.06
CA GLY A 280 -9.48 19.94 -14.15
C GLY A 280 -8.06 20.23 -14.62
N LEU A 281 -7.93 21.11 -15.62
CA LEU A 281 -6.67 21.52 -16.20
C LEU A 281 -5.67 22.02 -15.14
N ARG A 282 -6.14 22.80 -14.18
CA ARG A 282 -5.30 23.39 -13.12
C ARG A 282 -4.66 22.32 -12.24
N GLU A 283 -5.46 21.33 -11.82
CA GLU A 283 -5.01 20.24 -10.96
C GLU A 283 -4.00 19.35 -11.66
N VAL A 284 -4.20 19.06 -12.94
CA VAL A 284 -3.29 18.24 -13.75
C VAL A 284 -1.98 18.97 -14.02
N LEU A 285 -2.02 20.25 -14.40
CA LEU A 285 -0.81 21.03 -14.67
C LEU A 285 0.10 21.18 -13.45
N GLN A 286 -0.45 21.13 -12.24
CA GLN A 286 0.32 21.17 -11.02
C GLN A 286 1.29 19.97 -10.90
N TYR A 287 0.97 18.84 -11.55
CA TYR A 287 1.74 17.60 -11.53
C TYR A 287 2.15 17.10 -12.91
N ALA A 288 2.10 17.97 -13.92
CA ALA A 288 2.43 17.63 -15.30
C ALA A 288 3.87 17.11 -15.46
N GLU A 289 4.78 17.52 -14.58
CA GLU A 289 6.17 17.05 -14.54
C GLU A 289 6.26 15.51 -14.37
N VAL A 290 5.32 14.90 -13.64
CA VAL A 290 5.25 13.44 -13.46
C VAL A 290 5.18 12.71 -14.81
N LEU A 291 4.36 13.25 -15.72
CA LEU A 291 4.09 12.66 -17.03
C LEU A 291 5.11 13.09 -18.09
N LEU A 292 5.74 14.25 -17.90
CA LEU A 292 6.65 14.82 -18.88
C LEU A 292 8.10 14.34 -18.70
N ASN A 293 8.49 14.01 -17.47
CA ASN A 293 9.86 13.66 -17.10
C ASN A 293 10.04 12.14 -16.88
N LYS A 294 9.22 11.32 -17.50
CA LYS A 294 9.30 9.86 -17.35
C LYS A 294 10.60 9.29 -17.94
N ASP A 295 11.06 9.85 -19.07
CA ASP A 295 12.21 9.34 -19.81
C ASP A 295 13.40 10.30 -19.82
N ASP A 296 13.18 11.61 -19.66
CA ASP A 296 14.21 12.65 -19.70
C ASP A 296 13.75 13.97 -19.08
N VAL A 297 14.57 14.56 -18.23
CA VAL A 297 14.31 15.86 -17.61
C VAL A 297 14.52 16.96 -18.68
N ASP A 298 13.44 17.61 -19.09
CA ASP A 298 13.48 18.71 -20.07
C ASP A 298 13.15 20.06 -19.40
N ALA A 299 14.18 20.70 -18.88
CA ALA A 299 14.05 22.01 -18.21
C ALA A 299 13.39 23.09 -19.08
N LYS A 300 13.43 22.98 -20.43
CA LYS A 300 12.76 23.92 -21.32
C LYS A 300 11.26 23.66 -21.39
N ALA A 301 10.87 22.39 -21.35
CA ALA A 301 9.47 21.99 -21.26
C ALA A 301 8.87 22.40 -19.91
N ASP A 302 9.61 22.16 -18.82
CA ASP A 302 9.19 22.55 -17.47
C ASP A 302 8.96 24.07 -17.35
N ALA A 303 9.90 24.88 -17.89
CA ALA A 303 9.74 26.33 -17.90
C ALA A 303 8.51 26.81 -18.69
N LEU A 304 8.13 26.11 -19.77
CA LEU A 304 6.91 26.42 -20.51
C LEU A 304 5.65 26.03 -19.72
N ILE A 305 5.67 24.90 -19.03
CA ILE A 305 4.55 24.46 -18.20
C ILE A 305 4.35 25.41 -17.02
N ASP A 306 5.42 25.82 -16.36
CA ASP A 306 5.38 26.81 -15.29
C ASP A 306 4.81 28.14 -15.80
N PHE A 307 5.24 28.57 -16.99
CA PHE A 307 4.67 29.76 -17.61
C PHE A 307 3.16 29.62 -17.86
N ILE A 308 2.71 28.49 -18.41
CA ILE A 308 1.28 28.21 -18.67
C ILE A 308 0.51 28.23 -17.35
N ARG A 309 0.99 27.50 -16.34
CA ARG A 309 0.38 27.39 -15.01
C ARG A 309 0.24 28.75 -14.32
N GLU A 310 1.28 29.58 -14.38
CA GLU A 310 1.33 30.83 -13.62
C GLU A 310 0.72 32.01 -14.34
N ARG A 311 0.74 32.03 -15.68
CA ARG A 311 0.41 33.19 -16.47
C ARG A 311 -0.79 33.06 -17.40
N VAL A 312 -1.17 31.82 -17.75
CA VAL A 312 -2.19 31.57 -18.77
C VAL A 312 -3.46 30.97 -18.15
N VAL A 313 -3.32 29.94 -17.31
CA VAL A 313 -4.47 29.25 -16.73
C VAL A 313 -5.17 30.12 -15.67
N ASP A 314 -6.48 30.20 -15.75
CA ASP A 314 -7.37 30.99 -14.88
C ASP A 314 -7.05 32.49 -14.79
N ARG A 315 -6.36 33.03 -15.80
CA ARG A 315 -5.98 34.42 -15.83
C ARG A 315 -6.33 35.05 -17.16
N GLU A 316 -6.55 36.37 -17.15
CA GLU A 316 -6.60 37.15 -18.38
C GLU A 316 -5.20 37.26 -18.97
N PHE A 317 -4.96 36.49 -20.01
CA PHE A 317 -3.68 36.48 -20.72
C PHE A 317 -3.79 37.31 -22.00
N ARG A 318 -2.84 38.22 -22.21
CA ARG A 318 -2.70 39.03 -23.43
C ARG A 318 -1.27 38.94 -23.95
N ASP A 319 -1.15 38.90 -25.27
CA ASP A 319 0.14 38.84 -25.94
C ASP A 319 0.06 39.63 -27.27
N GLU A 320 1.09 40.43 -27.54
CA GLU A 320 1.15 41.25 -28.75
C GLU A 320 1.14 40.41 -30.03
N LEU A 321 1.82 39.26 -30.01
CA LEU A 321 1.87 38.33 -31.14
C LEU A 321 0.51 37.69 -31.43
N LEU A 322 -0.33 37.58 -30.41
CA LEU A 322 -1.71 37.09 -30.48
C LEU A 322 -2.73 38.21 -30.73
N GLY A 323 -2.25 39.41 -31.11
CA GLY A 323 -3.09 40.59 -31.41
C GLY A 323 -3.74 41.20 -30.16
N ASN A 324 -3.13 41.08 -28.99
CA ASN A 324 -3.61 41.60 -27.69
C ASN A 324 -5.04 41.18 -27.31
N ARG A 325 -5.54 40.09 -27.88
CA ARG A 325 -6.82 39.52 -27.47
C ARG A 325 -6.69 38.91 -26.06
N VAL A 326 -7.78 39.02 -25.29
CA VAL A 326 -7.86 38.36 -23.99
C VAL A 326 -8.09 36.86 -24.23
N HIS A 327 -7.16 36.05 -23.72
CA HIS A 327 -7.32 34.59 -23.62
C HIS A 327 -7.56 34.24 -22.18
N ILE A 328 -8.58 33.45 -21.90
CA ILE A 328 -8.84 32.85 -20.58
C ILE A 328 -8.87 31.32 -20.83
N VAL A 329 -7.94 30.59 -20.21
CA VAL A 329 -7.78 29.15 -20.39
C VAL A 329 -8.15 28.45 -19.10
N ARG A 330 -9.22 27.68 -19.10
CA ARG A 330 -9.75 26.93 -17.94
C ARG A 330 -9.92 25.44 -18.20
N SER A 331 -9.90 25.04 -19.47
CA SER A 331 -10.10 23.66 -19.90
C SER A 331 -8.99 23.19 -20.84
N PHE A 332 -8.87 21.90 -21.05
CA PHE A 332 -7.92 21.34 -22.02
C PHE A 332 -8.24 21.74 -23.44
N ALA A 333 -9.52 21.86 -23.78
CA ALA A 333 -9.97 22.34 -25.10
C ALA A 333 -9.52 23.80 -25.34
N GLU A 334 -9.67 24.67 -24.36
CA GLU A 334 -9.21 26.07 -24.44
C GLU A 334 -7.68 26.15 -24.47
N LEU A 335 -6.96 25.28 -23.75
CA LEU A 335 -5.51 25.20 -23.80
C LEU A 335 -5.03 24.77 -25.20
N GLU A 336 -5.67 23.81 -25.80
CA GLU A 336 -5.37 23.34 -27.16
C GLU A 336 -5.61 24.47 -28.19
N ALA A 337 -6.71 25.21 -28.07
CA ALA A 337 -6.99 26.36 -28.91
C ALA A 337 -5.91 27.45 -28.74
N TRP A 338 -5.51 27.73 -27.51
CA TRP A 338 -4.44 28.67 -27.20
C TRP A 338 -3.10 28.27 -27.83
N PHE A 339 -2.70 26.99 -27.71
CA PHE A 339 -1.48 26.49 -28.38
C PHE A 339 -1.55 26.65 -29.89
N LYS A 340 -2.72 26.39 -30.48
CA LYS A 340 -2.95 26.55 -31.94
C LYS A 340 -2.74 28.02 -32.34
N ASP A 341 -3.30 28.96 -31.59
CA ASP A 341 -3.14 30.41 -31.85
C ASP A 341 -1.68 30.84 -31.74
N VAL A 342 -0.96 30.37 -30.69
CA VAL A 342 0.47 30.66 -30.51
C VAL A 342 1.30 30.14 -31.68
N LEU A 343 1.10 28.89 -32.08
CA LEU A 343 1.85 28.26 -33.18
C LEU A 343 1.57 28.95 -34.52
N GLN A 344 0.32 29.27 -34.81
CA GLN A 344 -0.05 29.99 -36.04
C GLN A 344 0.54 31.42 -36.08
N ALA A 345 0.58 32.09 -34.93
CA ALA A 345 1.15 33.45 -34.86
C ALA A 345 2.66 33.43 -35.10
N VAL A 346 3.36 32.42 -34.57
CA VAL A 346 4.82 32.24 -34.78
C VAL A 346 5.11 31.91 -36.24
N GLU A 347 4.34 31.00 -36.86
CA GLU A 347 4.47 30.65 -38.28
C GLU A 347 4.25 31.85 -39.21
N LYS A 348 3.19 32.64 -38.97
CA LYS A 348 2.91 33.87 -39.74
C LYS A 348 4.00 34.91 -39.66
N THR A 349 4.69 35.01 -38.53
CA THR A 349 5.78 35.95 -38.30
C THR A 349 7.16 35.42 -38.67
N ASN A 350 7.24 34.19 -39.14
CA ASN A 350 8.46 33.46 -39.50
C ASN A 350 9.52 33.49 -38.38
N LYS A 351 9.08 33.35 -37.12
CA LYS A 351 9.94 33.30 -35.95
C LYS A 351 10.14 31.85 -35.55
N GLU A 352 11.30 31.53 -34.95
CA GLU A 352 11.60 30.22 -34.40
C GLU A 352 11.18 30.03 -32.94
N SER A 353 10.80 31.14 -32.29
CA SER A 353 10.47 31.17 -30.88
C SER A 353 9.30 32.11 -30.59
N TRP A 354 8.50 31.76 -29.61
CA TRP A 354 7.53 32.61 -28.96
C TRP A 354 8.05 32.95 -27.58
N ARG A 355 8.26 34.26 -27.32
CA ARG A 355 8.98 34.72 -26.14
C ARG A 355 10.34 34.00 -26.03
N THR A 356 10.60 33.29 -24.91
CA THR A 356 11.82 32.51 -24.66
C THR A 356 11.69 31.04 -25.08
N HIS A 357 10.51 30.61 -25.56
CA HIS A 357 10.22 29.20 -25.85
C HIS A 357 10.32 28.93 -27.34
N HIS A 358 11.14 27.95 -27.71
CA HIS A 358 11.31 27.47 -29.08
C HIS A 358 10.07 26.70 -29.57
N VAL A 359 9.70 26.86 -30.84
CA VAL A 359 8.52 26.21 -31.44
C VAL A 359 8.51 24.69 -31.23
N ALA A 360 9.66 24.04 -31.35
CA ALA A 360 9.75 22.59 -31.09
C ALA A 360 9.38 22.22 -29.65
N THR A 361 9.77 23.03 -28.65
CA THR A 361 9.37 22.82 -27.26
C THR A 361 7.87 23.03 -27.08
N ILE A 362 7.31 24.06 -27.70
CA ILE A 362 5.86 24.34 -27.63
C ILE A 362 5.06 23.18 -28.24
N ARG A 363 5.47 22.66 -29.42
CA ARG A 363 4.83 21.50 -30.04
C ARG A 363 4.95 20.24 -29.19
N LYS A 364 6.14 20.00 -28.58
CA LYS A 364 6.37 18.86 -27.69
C LYS A 364 5.43 18.91 -26.47
N VAL A 365 5.38 20.05 -25.76
CA VAL A 365 4.52 20.24 -24.58
C VAL A 365 3.04 20.13 -24.95
N ARG A 366 2.61 20.80 -26.03
CA ARG A 366 1.24 20.68 -26.55
C ARG A 366 0.85 19.21 -26.76
N ASN A 367 1.63 18.48 -27.55
CA ASN A 367 1.29 17.07 -27.89
C ASN A 367 1.23 16.19 -26.63
N ARG A 368 2.10 16.42 -25.65
CA ARG A 368 2.09 15.67 -24.40
C ARG A 368 0.85 16.00 -23.57
N LEU A 369 0.48 17.29 -23.43
CA LEU A 369 -0.71 17.70 -22.67
C LEU A 369 -2.01 17.23 -23.35
N THR A 370 -2.08 17.25 -24.68
CA THR A 370 -3.22 16.69 -25.42
C THR A 370 -3.33 15.17 -25.21
N ASN A 371 -2.19 14.46 -25.20
CA ASN A 371 -2.18 13.01 -24.91
C ASN A 371 -2.64 12.70 -23.49
N ILE A 372 -2.35 13.58 -22.51
CA ILE A 372 -2.81 13.40 -21.12
C ILE A 372 -4.34 13.38 -21.06
N SER A 373 -5.01 14.34 -21.70
CA SER A 373 -6.48 14.38 -21.68
C SER A 373 -7.11 13.12 -22.28
N THR A 374 -6.45 12.48 -23.26
CA THR A 374 -6.91 11.26 -23.88
C THR A 374 -6.61 10.01 -23.05
N ARG A 375 -5.38 9.88 -22.53
CA ARG A 375 -4.96 8.70 -21.73
C ARG A 375 -5.57 8.69 -20.34
N CYS A 376 -5.83 9.88 -19.77
CA CYS A 376 -6.46 10.04 -18.48
C CYS A 376 -7.95 10.36 -18.61
N ALA A 377 -8.60 9.94 -19.71
CA ALA A 377 -10.04 10.13 -19.90
C ALA A 377 -10.82 9.58 -18.69
N GLY A 378 -11.79 10.36 -18.19
CA GLY A 378 -12.55 10.03 -16.98
C GLY A 378 -11.91 10.54 -15.67
N LEU A 379 -10.59 10.66 -15.58
CA LEU A 379 -9.89 11.37 -14.51
C LEU A 379 -9.87 12.88 -14.81
N VAL A 380 -9.63 13.24 -16.06
CA VAL A 380 -9.54 14.63 -16.51
C VAL A 380 -10.88 15.10 -17.01
N THR A 381 -11.33 16.27 -16.55
CA THR A 381 -12.59 16.88 -16.95
C THR A 381 -12.39 18.32 -17.37
N ASP A 382 -13.07 18.74 -18.45
CA ASP A 382 -13.08 20.13 -18.92
C ASP A 382 -14.13 20.99 -18.20
N GLU A 383 -14.99 20.40 -17.38
CA GLU A 383 -16.19 21.07 -16.86
C GLU A 383 -16.05 21.60 -15.42
N GLY A 384 -14.86 21.66 -14.86
CA GLY A 384 -14.60 22.26 -13.54
C GLY A 384 -15.18 21.49 -12.35
N ASN A 385 -15.66 20.25 -12.54
CA ASN A 385 -16.12 19.37 -11.48
C ASN A 385 -14.93 18.62 -10.87
N VAL A 386 -14.16 19.29 -10.04
CA VAL A 386 -13.08 18.64 -9.29
C VAL A 386 -13.66 17.85 -8.14
N SER A 387 -13.38 16.56 -8.12
CA SER A 387 -13.67 15.67 -7.00
C SER A 387 -12.38 14.98 -6.58
N ASP A 388 -12.04 15.09 -5.32
CA ASP A 388 -10.77 14.61 -4.75
C ASP A 388 -11.03 13.93 -3.40
N LEU A 389 -10.00 13.35 -2.79
CA LEU A 389 -10.08 12.92 -1.40
C LEU A 389 -10.44 14.14 -0.52
N PRO A 390 -11.08 13.91 0.65
CA PRO A 390 -11.55 15.00 1.50
C PRO A 390 -10.41 15.67 2.28
N PHE A 391 -9.40 16.20 1.55
CA PHE A 391 -8.30 16.93 2.15
C PHE A 391 -8.80 18.06 3.06
N GLY A 392 -8.31 18.10 4.29
CA GLY A 392 -8.79 18.99 5.34
C GLY A 392 -9.94 18.44 6.21
N ASN A 393 -10.52 17.29 5.83
CA ASN A 393 -11.62 16.64 6.56
C ASN A 393 -11.44 15.11 6.67
N PHE A 394 -10.21 14.63 6.77
CA PHE A 394 -9.96 13.21 7.02
C PHE A 394 -10.52 12.82 8.37
N ALA A 395 -11.24 11.69 8.42
CA ALA A 395 -11.82 11.17 9.65
C ALA A 395 -10.90 10.13 10.30
N ASP A 396 -10.90 10.14 11.64
CA ASP A 396 -10.14 9.14 12.42
C ASP A 396 -10.64 7.72 12.12
N ARG A 397 -9.71 6.76 12.09
CA ARG A 397 -9.97 5.33 11.85
C ARG A 397 -10.76 5.05 10.56
N THR A 398 -10.47 5.83 9.52
CA THR A 398 -11.09 5.68 8.21
C THR A 398 -10.06 5.21 7.18
N VAL A 399 -10.47 4.26 6.33
CA VAL A 399 -9.68 3.81 5.19
C VAL A 399 -10.19 4.51 3.92
N TYR A 400 -9.31 5.20 3.23
CA TYR A 400 -9.54 5.81 1.92
C TYR A 400 -8.87 4.93 0.88
N VAL A 401 -9.65 4.24 0.06
CA VAL A 401 -9.16 3.36 -1.01
C VAL A 401 -9.22 4.10 -2.33
N VAL A 402 -8.09 4.19 -3.00
CA VAL A 402 -7.98 4.77 -4.35
C VAL A 402 -7.84 3.63 -5.34
N ASP A 403 -8.91 3.32 -6.06
CA ASP A 403 -8.94 2.23 -7.04
C ASP A 403 -8.46 2.72 -8.39
N VAL A 404 -7.24 2.30 -8.74
CA VAL A 404 -6.55 2.65 -9.99
C VAL A 404 -6.20 1.40 -10.82
N ALA A 405 -6.67 0.24 -10.41
CA ALA A 405 -6.29 -1.05 -11.00
C ALA A 405 -6.63 -1.16 -12.50
N SER A 406 -7.66 -0.46 -12.96
CA SER A 406 -8.10 -0.47 -14.36
C SER A 406 -7.50 0.65 -15.22
N LEU A 407 -6.60 1.47 -14.66
CA LEU A 407 -6.01 2.61 -15.35
C LEU A 407 -4.67 2.29 -15.99
N GLU A 408 -4.33 3.06 -17.02
CA GLU A 408 -2.97 3.06 -17.56
C GLU A 408 -1.96 3.61 -16.55
N GLU A 409 -0.71 3.20 -16.67
CA GLU A 409 0.37 3.53 -15.74
C GLU A 409 0.56 5.05 -15.56
N ASP A 410 0.44 5.83 -16.64
CA ASP A 410 0.56 7.29 -16.57
C ASP A 410 -0.50 7.92 -15.66
N ALA A 411 -1.74 7.45 -15.74
CA ALA A 411 -2.83 7.90 -14.88
C ALA A 411 -2.63 7.45 -13.42
N GLN A 412 -2.14 6.24 -13.20
CA GLN A 412 -1.80 5.75 -11.86
C GLN A 412 -0.71 6.62 -11.21
N ASP A 413 0.36 6.93 -11.95
CA ASP A 413 1.48 7.76 -11.47
C ASP A 413 1.02 9.19 -11.14
N LEU A 414 0.15 9.78 -11.98
CA LEU A 414 -0.41 11.11 -11.76
C LEU A 414 -1.27 11.16 -10.48
N ILE A 415 -2.15 10.17 -10.30
CA ILE A 415 -3.00 10.06 -9.11
C ILE A 415 -2.14 9.89 -7.87
N PHE A 416 -1.17 9.00 -7.93
CA PHE A 416 -0.26 8.74 -6.82
C PHE A 416 0.49 10.01 -6.42
N ALA A 417 1.12 10.69 -7.38
CA ALA A 417 1.89 11.90 -7.13
C ALA A 417 1.05 13.01 -6.50
N ARG A 418 -0.16 13.25 -7.04
CA ARG A 418 -1.04 14.28 -6.50
C ARG A 418 -1.48 13.97 -5.07
N ILE A 419 -1.97 12.76 -4.82
CA ILE A 419 -2.50 12.38 -3.50
C ILE A 419 -1.38 12.45 -2.45
N VAL A 420 -0.21 11.87 -2.72
CA VAL A 420 0.89 11.87 -1.75
C VAL A 420 1.41 13.30 -1.48
N THR A 421 1.51 14.15 -2.52
CA THR A 421 1.91 15.54 -2.32
C THR A 421 0.88 16.31 -1.49
N LYS A 422 -0.42 16.12 -1.77
CA LYS A 422 -1.49 16.76 -1.00
C LYS A 422 -1.53 16.30 0.45
N LEU A 423 -1.38 15.00 0.70
CA LEU A 423 -1.27 14.47 2.07
C LEU A 423 -0.13 15.14 2.83
N ARG A 424 1.04 15.23 2.21
CA ARG A 424 2.20 15.89 2.80
C ARG A 424 1.93 17.36 3.09
N GLU A 425 1.42 18.14 2.10
CA GLU A 425 1.11 19.57 2.26
C GLU A 425 0.15 19.83 3.43
N HIS A 426 -0.91 19.02 3.55
CA HIS A 426 -1.90 19.15 4.61
C HIS A 426 -1.38 18.71 5.98
N LEU A 427 -0.54 17.67 6.04
CA LEU A 427 0.11 17.26 7.27
C LEU A 427 1.15 18.31 7.75
N GLU A 428 1.91 18.92 6.84
CA GLU A 428 2.81 20.04 7.15
C GLU A 428 2.05 21.23 7.75
N LYS A 429 0.88 21.55 7.19
CA LYS A 429 -0.01 22.61 7.69
C LYS A 429 -0.82 22.22 8.93
N ARG A 430 -0.85 20.93 9.27
CA ARG A 430 -1.67 20.35 10.34
C ARG A 430 -3.19 20.61 10.17
N ASP A 431 -3.64 20.62 8.94
CA ASP A 431 -5.05 20.88 8.57
C ASP A 431 -5.71 19.71 7.81
N LEU A 432 -5.12 18.52 7.82
CA LEU A 432 -5.67 17.34 7.13
C LEU A 432 -6.95 16.80 7.79
N GLY A 433 -7.13 16.97 9.09
CA GLY A 433 -8.19 16.38 9.90
C GLY A 433 -7.73 15.23 10.79
N VAL A 434 -6.57 14.62 10.48
CA VAL A 434 -5.93 13.57 11.29
C VAL A 434 -4.45 13.88 11.49
N ASN A 435 -3.85 13.29 12.53
CA ASN A 435 -2.44 13.49 12.87
C ASN A 435 -1.51 12.53 12.13
N HIS A 436 -1.99 11.32 11.84
CA HIS A 436 -1.20 10.28 11.18
C HIS A 436 -1.97 9.70 9.99
N VAL A 437 -1.24 9.42 8.91
CA VAL A 437 -1.76 8.72 7.73
C VAL A 437 -0.85 7.56 7.42
N VAL A 438 -1.42 6.35 7.39
CA VAL A 438 -0.77 5.18 6.84
C VAL A 438 -1.00 5.17 5.34
N LEU A 439 0.06 5.35 4.58
CA LEU A 439 0.06 5.26 3.12
C LEU A 439 0.43 3.83 2.72
N PHE A 440 -0.52 3.05 2.24
CA PHE A 440 -0.25 1.72 1.74
C PHE A 440 0.01 1.71 0.24
N VAL A 441 1.15 1.16 -0.14
CA VAL A 441 1.60 1.01 -1.53
C VAL A 441 1.93 -0.44 -1.79
N ASP A 442 1.11 -1.12 -2.60
CA ASP A 442 1.44 -2.44 -3.12
C ASP A 442 2.39 -2.33 -4.31
N GLU A 443 3.21 -3.35 -4.51
CA GLU A 443 4.28 -3.38 -5.53
C GLU A 443 5.22 -2.17 -5.44
N LEU A 444 5.73 -1.91 -4.24
CA LEU A 444 6.61 -0.77 -3.95
C LEU A 444 7.82 -0.66 -4.90
N ASN A 445 8.33 -1.79 -5.41
CA ASN A 445 9.37 -1.85 -6.42
C ASN A 445 8.99 -1.19 -7.76
N LYS A 446 7.70 -1.06 -8.08
CA LYS A 446 7.23 -0.33 -9.26
C LYS A 446 7.47 1.18 -9.11
N TYR A 447 7.16 1.73 -7.93
CA TYR A 447 7.22 3.17 -7.66
C TYR A 447 8.58 3.64 -7.15
N ALA A 448 9.32 2.76 -6.45
CA ALA A 448 10.65 3.03 -5.94
C ALA A 448 11.62 1.89 -6.30
N PRO A 449 11.91 1.65 -7.59
CA PRO A 449 12.86 0.60 -8.01
C PRO A 449 14.26 0.87 -7.50
N GLY A 450 15.01 -0.21 -7.23
CA GLY A 450 16.42 -0.17 -6.82
C GLY A 450 17.30 0.48 -7.87
N ASP A 451 17.07 0.12 -9.13
CA ASP A 451 17.78 0.60 -10.31
C ASP A 451 16.84 1.38 -11.23
N GLY A 452 17.39 2.16 -12.15
CA GLY A 452 16.62 2.92 -13.12
C GLY A 452 16.65 4.43 -12.89
N PRO A 453 15.93 5.21 -13.73
CA PRO A 453 15.95 6.67 -13.70
C PRO A 453 15.30 7.23 -12.43
N ASP A 454 15.71 8.43 -12.06
CA ASP A 454 15.14 9.19 -10.95
C ASP A 454 13.81 9.83 -11.38
N THR A 455 12.74 9.05 -11.42
CA THR A 455 11.41 9.56 -11.71
C THR A 455 10.91 10.48 -10.58
N TYR A 456 9.94 11.34 -10.88
CA TYR A 456 9.30 12.20 -9.88
C TYR A 456 8.68 11.40 -8.74
N VAL A 457 7.95 10.32 -9.05
CA VAL A 457 7.31 9.43 -8.07
C VAL A 457 8.36 8.77 -7.16
N ARG A 458 9.47 8.30 -7.73
CA ARG A 458 10.59 7.73 -6.96
C ARG A 458 11.16 8.75 -5.96
N LYS A 459 11.47 9.98 -6.42
CA LYS A 459 11.99 11.06 -5.54
C LYS A 459 11.02 11.38 -4.41
N MET A 460 9.73 11.44 -4.71
CA MET A 460 8.69 11.70 -3.73
C MET A 460 8.61 10.60 -2.67
N LEU A 461 8.64 9.32 -3.07
CA LEU A 461 8.65 8.20 -2.12
C LEU A 461 9.91 8.16 -1.26
N LEU A 462 11.07 8.53 -1.83
CA LEU A 462 12.30 8.68 -1.06
C LEU A 462 12.16 9.77 0.01
N ASP A 463 11.55 10.90 -0.33
CA ASP A 463 11.31 11.99 0.62
C ASP A 463 10.30 11.55 1.71
N VAL A 464 9.23 10.84 1.35
CA VAL A 464 8.29 10.24 2.32
C VAL A 464 9.02 9.28 3.27
N ALA A 465 9.86 8.39 2.75
CA ALA A 465 10.59 7.42 3.56
C ALA A 465 11.63 8.08 4.49
N GLU A 466 12.15 9.25 4.15
CA GLU A 466 13.16 9.96 4.95
C GLU A 466 12.55 10.95 5.95
N ARG A 467 11.48 11.63 5.57
CA ARG A 467 10.92 12.76 6.34
C ARG A 467 9.49 12.53 6.82
N GLY A 468 8.78 11.58 6.22
CA GLY A 468 7.36 11.34 6.50
C GLY A 468 7.05 11.11 7.97
N ARG A 469 7.93 10.45 8.72
CA ARG A 469 7.75 10.18 10.15
C ARG A 469 7.49 11.43 11.00
N TYR A 470 8.16 12.53 10.69
CA TYR A 470 8.00 13.80 11.42
C TYR A 470 6.70 14.51 11.10
N LEU A 471 6.12 14.20 9.94
CA LEU A 471 4.86 14.75 9.46
C LEU A 471 3.65 13.88 9.86
N GLY A 472 3.90 12.65 10.32
CA GLY A 472 2.86 11.67 10.53
C GLY A 472 2.43 10.94 9.24
N LEU A 473 3.19 11.04 8.15
CA LEU A 473 2.97 10.28 6.92
C LEU A 473 3.82 9.01 6.92
N VAL A 474 3.20 7.87 7.12
CA VAL A 474 3.86 6.59 7.33
C VAL A 474 3.65 5.66 6.15
N LEU A 475 4.74 5.24 5.51
CA LEU A 475 4.70 4.33 4.37
C LEU A 475 4.60 2.87 4.84
N PHE A 476 3.56 2.17 4.40
CA PHE A 476 3.45 0.72 4.44
C PHE A 476 3.63 0.20 3.02
N GLY A 477 4.79 -0.38 2.73
CA GLY A 477 5.13 -0.85 1.39
C GLY A 477 5.14 -2.36 1.31
N ALA A 478 4.47 -2.91 0.31
CA ALA A 478 4.50 -4.35 0.03
C ALA A 478 5.26 -4.63 -1.28
N GLN A 479 6.08 -5.68 -1.29
CA GLN A 479 6.85 -6.11 -2.45
C GLN A 479 7.07 -7.63 -2.45
N GLN A 480 7.41 -8.17 -3.62
CA GLN A 480 7.83 -9.57 -3.72
C GLN A 480 9.30 -9.74 -3.35
N PHE A 481 10.16 -8.86 -3.87
CA PHE A 481 11.60 -8.89 -3.71
C PHE A 481 12.08 -7.57 -3.08
N ARG A 482 12.60 -7.63 -1.88
CA ARG A 482 13.17 -6.46 -1.19
C ARG A 482 14.41 -5.94 -1.92
N SER A 483 15.16 -6.84 -2.57
CA SER A 483 16.35 -6.51 -3.36
C SER A 483 16.04 -5.58 -4.54
N GLN A 484 14.81 -5.58 -5.05
CA GLN A 484 14.37 -4.73 -6.16
C GLN A 484 13.85 -3.36 -5.71
N VAL A 485 13.70 -3.13 -4.40
CA VAL A 485 13.28 -1.84 -3.84
C VAL A 485 14.49 -0.96 -3.56
N HIS A 486 14.34 0.33 -3.80
CA HIS A 486 15.40 1.30 -3.53
C HIS A 486 15.88 1.22 -2.08
N ARG A 487 17.22 1.10 -1.89
CA ARG A 487 17.85 0.86 -0.58
C ARG A 487 17.49 1.89 0.50
N ARG A 488 17.26 3.16 0.10
CA ARG A 488 16.87 4.23 1.06
C ARG A 488 15.44 4.03 1.58
N VAL A 489 14.51 3.51 0.79
CA VAL A 489 13.16 3.18 1.25
C VAL A 489 13.21 1.97 2.17
N ALA A 490 13.84 0.88 1.74
CA ALA A 490 13.96 -0.35 2.54
C ALA A 490 14.78 -0.14 3.83
N GLY A 491 15.77 0.77 3.81
CA GLY A 491 16.64 1.09 4.95
C GLY A 491 15.97 2.00 5.99
N ASN A 492 15.07 2.89 5.57
CA ASN A 492 14.34 3.79 6.47
C ASN A 492 13.08 3.14 7.08
N SER A 493 12.70 1.93 6.63
CA SER A 493 11.61 1.19 7.26
C SER A 493 12.07 0.58 8.58
N GLY A 494 11.59 1.13 9.69
CA GLY A 494 11.92 0.65 11.03
C GLY A 494 11.44 -0.78 11.27
N THR A 495 10.26 -1.13 10.75
CA THR A 495 9.68 -2.46 10.89
C THR A 495 9.69 -3.18 9.53
N ALA A 496 10.07 -4.45 9.53
CA ALA A 496 10.02 -5.30 8.35
C ALA A 496 9.34 -6.64 8.68
N LEU A 497 8.37 -6.98 7.86
CA LEU A 497 7.62 -8.24 7.92
C LEU A 497 8.02 -9.10 6.72
N TYR A 498 8.40 -10.33 7.00
CA TYR A 498 8.80 -11.28 5.97
C TYR A 498 7.83 -12.47 6.00
N GLY A 499 7.05 -12.60 4.93
CA GLY A 499 6.29 -13.81 4.64
C GLY A 499 7.18 -14.89 4.03
N ARG A 500 6.58 -15.94 3.47
CA ARG A 500 7.34 -16.93 2.72
C ARG A 500 8.13 -16.27 1.59
N MET A 501 9.40 -16.65 1.47
CA MET A 501 10.33 -16.05 0.51
C MET A 501 10.95 -17.09 -0.40
N ASP A 502 11.34 -16.64 -1.59
CA ASP A 502 12.09 -17.45 -2.52
C ASP A 502 13.55 -17.63 -2.06
N ALA A 503 14.14 -18.79 -2.38
CA ALA A 503 15.52 -19.09 -2.02
C ALA A 503 16.53 -18.13 -2.67
N ASP A 504 16.27 -17.70 -3.90
CA ASP A 504 17.13 -16.76 -4.63
C ASP A 504 17.16 -15.39 -3.97
N GLU A 505 16.02 -14.89 -3.50
CA GLU A 505 15.97 -13.65 -2.73
C GLU A 505 16.73 -13.78 -1.40
N LEU A 506 16.58 -14.91 -0.69
CA LEU A 506 17.29 -15.18 0.56
C LEU A 506 18.81 -15.36 0.41
N ALA A 507 19.28 -15.60 -0.81
CA ALA A 507 20.71 -15.64 -1.13
C ALA A 507 21.33 -14.25 -1.27
N THR A 508 20.53 -13.19 -1.41
CA THR A 508 21.02 -11.83 -1.57
C THR A 508 21.71 -11.29 -0.29
N PRO A 509 22.64 -10.33 -0.42
CA PRO A 509 23.38 -9.80 0.74
C PRO A 509 22.52 -9.21 1.85
N GLY A 510 21.30 -8.77 1.54
CA GLY A 510 20.34 -8.21 2.52
C GLY A 510 19.93 -9.19 3.61
N TYR A 511 20.12 -10.49 3.40
CA TYR A 511 19.76 -11.57 4.34
C TYR A 511 20.98 -12.34 4.88
N SER A 512 22.21 -11.84 4.64
CA SER A 512 23.46 -12.53 5.04
C SER A 512 23.57 -12.75 6.55
N ILE A 513 22.94 -11.88 7.36
CA ILE A 513 22.96 -11.96 8.83
C ILE A 513 22.07 -13.08 9.40
N LEU A 514 21.15 -13.63 8.61
CA LEU A 514 20.26 -14.72 9.06
C LEU A 514 20.98 -16.06 9.02
N ALA A 515 20.84 -16.84 10.10
CA ALA A 515 21.35 -18.21 10.16
C ALA A 515 20.71 -19.09 9.07
N PRO A 516 21.43 -20.11 8.57
CA PRO A 516 20.91 -21.00 7.52
C PRO A 516 19.57 -21.64 7.83
N ALA A 517 19.38 -22.15 9.05
CA ALA A 517 18.12 -22.76 9.44
C ALA A 517 16.96 -21.76 9.51
N VAL A 518 17.24 -20.50 9.91
CA VAL A 518 16.24 -19.41 9.89
C VAL A 518 15.83 -19.09 8.45
N LYS A 519 16.77 -19.04 7.51
CA LYS A 519 16.48 -18.88 6.07
C LYS A 519 15.62 -20.00 5.52
N THR A 520 15.96 -21.26 5.85
CA THR A 520 15.20 -22.44 5.44
C THR A 520 13.77 -22.39 5.99
N LYS A 521 13.60 -22.02 7.26
CA LYS A 521 12.28 -21.82 7.86
C LYS A 521 11.50 -20.72 7.16
N LEU A 522 12.16 -19.60 6.84
CA LEU A 522 11.55 -18.47 6.13
C LEU A 522 11.08 -18.85 4.72
N ALA A 523 11.84 -19.70 4.01
CA ALA A 523 11.46 -20.22 2.70
C ALA A 523 10.26 -21.20 2.75
N SER A 524 9.95 -21.74 3.91
CA SER A 524 8.89 -22.76 4.10
C SER A 524 7.73 -22.28 4.99
N LEU A 525 7.63 -20.97 5.27
CA LEU A 525 6.55 -20.44 6.10
C LEU A 525 5.17 -20.78 5.54
N ASP A 526 4.27 -21.17 6.45
CA ASP A 526 2.87 -21.39 6.15
C ASP A 526 2.10 -20.06 5.99
N LYS A 527 0.90 -20.16 5.45
CA LYS A 527 -0.06 -19.05 5.40
C LYS A 527 -0.31 -18.47 6.81
N GLY A 528 -0.32 -17.14 6.92
CA GLY A 528 -0.55 -16.45 8.18
C GLY A 528 0.66 -16.42 9.13
N GLN A 529 1.82 -16.92 8.69
CA GLN A 529 3.07 -16.80 9.44
C GLN A 529 3.96 -15.70 8.85
N LEU A 530 4.59 -14.95 9.73
CA LEU A 530 5.55 -13.90 9.42
C LEU A 530 6.78 -14.02 10.29
N MET A 531 7.93 -13.64 9.74
CA MET A 531 9.09 -13.26 10.52
C MET A 531 9.08 -11.74 10.68
N VAL A 532 9.17 -11.26 11.91
CA VAL A 532 9.07 -9.84 12.26
C VAL A 532 10.42 -9.33 12.73
N ARG A 533 10.86 -8.24 12.10
CA ARG A 533 12.00 -7.42 12.55
C ARG A 533 11.48 -6.06 12.98
N HIS A 534 11.81 -5.65 14.20
CA HIS A 534 11.39 -4.39 14.80
C HIS A 534 12.57 -3.79 15.61
N PRO A 535 12.69 -2.47 15.74
CA PRO A 535 13.83 -1.87 16.44
C PRO A 535 14.03 -2.34 17.88
N HIS A 536 12.96 -2.67 18.59
CA HIS A 536 13.05 -3.23 19.95
C HIS A 536 13.54 -4.69 19.99
N PHE A 537 13.43 -5.42 18.87
CA PHE A 537 13.79 -6.83 18.82
C PHE A 537 15.23 -7.00 18.32
N THR A 538 16.12 -7.43 19.22
CA THR A 538 17.53 -7.68 18.88
C THR A 538 17.67 -8.74 17.78
N GLN A 539 16.76 -9.71 17.75
CA GLN A 539 16.68 -10.75 16.74
C GLN A 539 15.28 -10.79 16.14
N PRO A 540 15.13 -11.17 14.85
CA PRO A 540 13.81 -11.37 14.27
C PRO A 540 13.09 -12.54 14.92
N ILE A 541 11.77 -12.45 15.03
CA ILE A 541 10.91 -13.45 15.65
C ILE A 541 9.83 -13.95 14.67
N PHE A 542 9.36 -15.16 14.87
CA PHE A 542 8.25 -15.72 14.09
C PHE A 542 6.94 -15.52 14.83
N VAL A 543 5.92 -15.02 14.11
CA VAL A 543 4.57 -14.82 14.62
C VAL A 543 3.54 -15.40 13.66
N ARG A 544 2.39 -15.77 14.19
CA ARG A 544 1.20 -16.07 13.41
C ARG A 544 0.19 -14.95 13.61
N PHE A 545 -0.23 -14.31 12.53
CA PHE A 545 -1.30 -13.32 12.57
C PHE A 545 -2.63 -13.95 12.16
N PRO A 546 -3.77 -13.51 12.72
CA PRO A 546 -5.07 -14.01 12.33
C PRO A 546 -5.43 -13.53 10.93
N ARG A 547 -6.23 -14.29 10.23
CA ARG A 547 -6.84 -13.83 8.99
C ARG A 547 -7.68 -12.59 9.28
N PRO A 548 -7.52 -11.47 8.53
CA PRO A 548 -8.38 -10.31 8.65
C PRO A 548 -9.85 -10.69 8.40
N ALA A 549 -10.75 -10.07 9.15
CA ALA A 549 -12.19 -10.34 9.03
C ALA A 549 -12.85 -9.57 7.87
N VAL A 550 -12.08 -9.23 6.85
CA VAL A 550 -12.54 -8.60 5.62
C VAL A 550 -12.70 -9.62 4.50
N MET A 551 -13.61 -9.34 3.58
CA MET A 551 -13.85 -10.20 2.42
C MET A 551 -12.67 -10.14 1.47
N ARG A 552 -12.19 -11.29 1.01
CA ARG A 552 -11.11 -11.36 0.00
C ARG A 552 -11.61 -10.85 -1.34
N GLY A 553 -10.72 -10.26 -2.11
CA GLY A 553 -11.05 -9.77 -3.44
C GLY A 553 -11.72 -10.81 -4.35
N ARG A 554 -11.24 -12.05 -4.33
CA ARG A 554 -11.85 -13.15 -5.08
C ARG A 554 -13.27 -13.46 -4.63
N ASP A 555 -13.47 -13.64 -3.32
CA ASP A 555 -14.77 -14.00 -2.74
C ASP A 555 -15.78 -12.84 -2.97
N GLY A 556 -15.29 -11.60 -2.84
CA GLY A 556 -16.08 -10.40 -3.12
C GLY A 556 -16.48 -10.27 -4.59
N ALA A 557 -15.58 -10.58 -5.52
CA ALA A 557 -15.89 -10.58 -6.95
C ALA A 557 -16.90 -11.68 -7.34
N GLU A 558 -16.89 -12.81 -6.65
CA GLU A 558 -17.87 -13.89 -6.85
C GLU A 558 -19.24 -13.52 -6.23
N GLN A 559 -19.26 -12.95 -5.02
CA GLN A 559 -20.50 -12.58 -4.31
C GLN A 559 -21.15 -11.31 -4.88
N PHE A 560 -20.35 -10.36 -5.32
CA PHE A 560 -20.75 -9.09 -5.90
C PHE A 560 -20.20 -8.97 -7.32
N PRO A 561 -20.71 -9.76 -8.28
CA PRO A 561 -20.22 -9.71 -9.66
C PRO A 561 -20.32 -8.29 -10.20
N GLN A 562 -19.36 -7.94 -11.04
CA GLN A 562 -19.35 -6.64 -11.69
C GLN A 562 -20.67 -6.46 -12.46
N ALA A 563 -21.27 -5.28 -12.32
CA ALA A 563 -22.45 -4.94 -13.09
C ALA A 563 -22.10 -5.02 -14.58
N LEU A 564 -22.80 -5.88 -15.30
CA LEU A 564 -22.80 -5.90 -16.76
C LEU A 564 -23.36 -4.54 -17.19
N GLU A 565 -22.49 -3.67 -17.68
CA GLU A 565 -22.78 -2.32 -18.19
C GLU A 565 -23.97 -1.64 -17.49
N VAL A 566 -23.69 -0.84 -16.46
CA VAL A 566 -24.68 0.11 -15.95
C VAL A 566 -25.07 0.98 -17.15
N SER A 567 -26.36 1.00 -17.52
CA SER A 567 -26.75 1.86 -18.63
C SER A 567 -26.35 3.30 -18.31
N PHE A 568 -25.98 4.05 -19.34
CA PHE A 568 -25.62 5.46 -19.21
C PHE A 568 -26.67 6.25 -18.40
N GLU A 569 -27.96 6.00 -18.67
CA GLU A 569 -29.08 6.61 -17.97
C GLU A 569 -29.10 6.27 -16.47
N SER A 570 -28.82 5.01 -16.13
CA SER A 570 -28.77 4.58 -14.73
C SER A 570 -27.65 5.27 -13.97
N ALA A 571 -26.49 5.48 -14.60
CA ALA A 571 -25.35 6.18 -14.02
C ALA A 571 -25.64 7.68 -13.81
N VAL A 572 -26.28 8.34 -14.80
CA VAL A 572 -26.73 9.73 -14.69
C VAL A 572 -27.75 9.88 -13.56
N LEU A 573 -28.78 9.02 -13.53
CA LEU A 573 -29.83 9.06 -12.52
C LEU A 573 -29.27 8.89 -11.11
N ARG A 574 -28.34 7.95 -10.92
CA ARG A 574 -27.70 7.71 -9.62
C ARG A 574 -27.01 8.97 -9.12
N THR A 575 -26.23 9.63 -9.98
CA THR A 575 -25.52 10.86 -9.61
C THR A 575 -26.51 11.96 -9.21
N LEU A 576 -27.57 12.17 -9.99
CA LEU A 576 -28.58 13.20 -9.70
C LEU A 576 -29.40 12.87 -8.43
N ARG A 577 -29.63 11.59 -8.11
CA ARG A 577 -30.32 11.16 -6.88
C ARG A 577 -29.56 11.51 -5.61
N THR A 578 -28.27 11.77 -5.66
CA THR A 578 -27.53 12.29 -4.50
C THR A 578 -28.00 13.69 -4.09
N LEU A 579 -28.58 14.45 -5.01
CA LEU A 579 -29.16 15.77 -4.77
C LEU A 579 -30.69 15.69 -4.54
N ASP A 580 -31.37 14.83 -5.29
CA ASP A 580 -32.84 14.63 -5.18
C ASP A 580 -33.17 13.13 -5.29
N PRO A 581 -33.35 12.42 -4.14
CA PRO A 581 -33.66 11.00 -4.14
C PRO A 581 -34.99 10.63 -4.82
N SER A 582 -35.88 11.60 -5.06
CA SER A 582 -37.18 11.37 -5.68
C SER A 582 -37.16 11.19 -7.20
N LEU A 583 -36.01 11.35 -7.83
CA LEU A 583 -35.87 11.24 -9.29
C LEU A 583 -36.09 9.79 -9.74
N THR A 584 -36.82 9.64 -10.86
CA THR A 584 -37.15 8.33 -11.45
C THR A 584 -36.52 8.17 -12.82
N MET A 585 -36.31 6.91 -13.25
CA MET A 585 -35.77 6.61 -14.57
C MET A 585 -36.66 7.17 -15.68
N THR A 586 -37.98 7.06 -15.54
CA THR A 586 -38.94 7.59 -16.50
C THR A 586 -38.78 9.10 -16.68
N TRP A 587 -38.66 9.83 -15.57
CA TRP A 587 -38.41 11.27 -15.64
C TRP A 587 -37.10 11.59 -16.36
N LEU A 588 -36.03 10.86 -16.06
CA LEU A 588 -34.73 11.10 -16.70
C LEU A 588 -34.80 10.84 -18.21
N GLN A 589 -35.37 9.72 -18.61
CA GLN A 589 -35.53 9.38 -20.04
C GLN A 589 -36.35 10.43 -20.79
N ASP A 590 -37.43 10.91 -20.19
CA ASP A 590 -38.25 12.01 -20.75
C ASP A 590 -37.44 13.32 -20.83
N ALA A 591 -36.61 13.61 -19.83
CA ALA A 591 -35.80 14.83 -19.79
C ALA A 591 -34.66 14.81 -20.83
N MET A 592 -34.02 13.66 -21.00
CA MET A 592 -32.89 13.47 -21.92
C MET A 592 -33.35 13.49 -23.39
N GLY A 593 -34.49 12.87 -23.71
CA GLY A 593 -35.03 12.85 -25.07
C GLY A 593 -34.02 12.31 -26.10
N ILE A 594 -33.73 13.10 -27.11
CA ILE A 594 -32.77 12.79 -28.22
C ILE A 594 -31.44 13.52 -28.09
N GLN A 595 -31.09 13.98 -26.87
CA GLN A 595 -29.84 14.72 -26.63
C GLN A 595 -28.61 13.80 -26.78
N GLU A 596 -27.51 14.38 -27.23
CA GLU A 596 -26.22 13.67 -27.30
C GLU A 596 -25.69 13.40 -25.88
N GLN A 597 -24.94 12.31 -25.72
CA GLN A 597 -24.40 11.92 -24.42
C GLN A 597 -23.53 13.03 -23.78
N GLU A 598 -22.75 13.74 -24.58
CA GLU A 598 -21.92 14.86 -24.14
C GLU A 598 -22.76 15.98 -23.51
N ASP A 599 -23.90 16.33 -24.09
CA ASP A 599 -24.81 17.34 -23.57
C ASP A 599 -25.44 16.92 -22.26
N ILE A 600 -25.76 15.65 -22.11
CA ILE A 600 -26.31 15.05 -20.89
C ILE A 600 -25.24 15.06 -19.78
N VAL A 601 -24.01 14.67 -20.09
CA VAL A 601 -22.89 14.74 -19.14
C VAL A 601 -22.66 16.16 -18.68
N ARG A 602 -22.64 17.12 -19.60
CA ARG A 602 -22.49 18.55 -19.28
C ARG A 602 -23.60 19.05 -18.38
N ALA A 603 -24.87 18.73 -18.69
CA ALA A 603 -26.03 19.14 -17.88
C ALA A 603 -25.98 18.52 -16.47
N ARG A 604 -25.63 17.21 -16.36
CA ARG A 604 -25.44 16.55 -15.08
C ARG A 604 -24.34 17.22 -14.27
N ASN A 605 -23.17 17.48 -14.87
CA ASN A 605 -22.03 18.11 -14.20
C ASN A 605 -22.36 19.53 -13.72
N ALA A 606 -23.04 20.32 -14.54
CA ALA A 606 -23.52 21.63 -14.14
C ALA A 606 -24.49 21.56 -12.94
N THR A 607 -25.39 20.58 -12.95
CA THR A 607 -26.35 20.37 -11.85
C THR A 607 -25.64 19.95 -10.57
N MET A 608 -24.66 19.08 -10.65
CA MET A 608 -23.88 18.64 -9.49
C MET A 608 -23.04 19.76 -8.88
N ARG A 609 -22.49 20.64 -9.72
CA ARG A 609 -21.72 21.81 -9.28
C ARG A 609 -22.56 22.83 -8.57
N GLU A 610 -23.69 23.23 -9.17
CA GLU A 610 -24.55 24.30 -8.65
C GLU A 610 -25.47 23.85 -7.50
N ARG A 611 -25.72 22.54 -7.34
CA ARG A 611 -26.58 21.94 -6.32
C ARG A 611 -27.90 22.71 -6.16
N PRO A 612 -28.68 22.87 -7.23
CA PRO A 612 -29.88 23.70 -7.22
C PRO A 612 -30.97 23.12 -6.31
N ALA A 613 -31.80 23.97 -5.73
CA ALA A 613 -32.94 23.53 -4.93
C ALA A 613 -33.99 22.73 -5.74
N ASP A 614 -34.09 22.99 -7.05
CA ASP A 614 -34.92 22.24 -8.00
C ASP A 614 -34.03 21.58 -9.05
N VAL A 615 -33.61 20.36 -8.75
CA VAL A 615 -32.72 19.56 -9.60
C VAL A 615 -33.36 19.28 -10.96
N ARG A 616 -34.67 18.97 -11.00
CA ARG A 616 -35.39 18.63 -12.23
C ARG A 616 -35.39 19.78 -13.21
N LYS A 617 -35.80 20.94 -12.74
CA LYS A 617 -35.91 22.13 -13.56
C LYS A 617 -34.54 22.60 -14.05
N TYR A 618 -33.55 22.57 -13.17
CA TYR A 618 -32.19 23.01 -13.50
C TYR A 618 -31.55 22.09 -14.55
N PHE A 619 -31.58 20.78 -14.32
CA PHE A 619 -31.05 19.79 -15.26
C PHE A 619 -31.70 19.92 -16.66
N GLN A 620 -33.03 19.98 -16.73
CA GLN A 620 -33.74 20.18 -18.00
C GLN A 620 -33.37 21.52 -18.68
N ALA A 621 -33.13 22.58 -17.92
CA ALA A 621 -32.71 23.87 -18.47
C ALA A 621 -31.30 23.80 -19.08
N GLN A 622 -30.41 23.00 -18.52
CA GLN A 622 -29.08 22.77 -19.07
C GLN A 622 -29.08 21.92 -20.35
N LEU A 623 -30.07 21.02 -20.50
CA LEU A 623 -30.24 20.19 -21.71
C LEU A 623 -30.89 20.94 -22.87
N ARG A 624 -31.59 22.04 -22.64
CA ARG A 624 -32.20 22.81 -23.72
C ARG A 624 -31.15 23.42 -24.60
N PRO A 625 -31.13 23.13 -25.92
CA PRO A 625 -30.26 23.83 -26.84
C PRO A 625 -30.62 25.32 -26.79
N ILE A 626 -29.60 26.17 -26.70
CA ILE A 626 -29.77 27.59 -26.96
C ILE A 626 -30.11 27.70 -28.46
N VAL A 627 -31.40 27.70 -28.77
CA VAL A 627 -31.89 28.05 -30.10
C VAL A 627 -31.71 29.55 -30.23
N THR A 628 -30.50 29.99 -30.56
CA THR A 628 -30.26 31.30 -31.07
C THR A 628 -30.07 31.19 -32.56
N ALA A 629 -31.16 31.49 -33.27
CA ALA A 629 -31.26 32.17 -34.53
C ALA A 629 -30.20 31.84 -35.63
N SER A 630 -30.66 31.13 -36.67
CA SER A 630 -30.65 31.73 -37.98
C SER A 630 -31.40 30.83 -38.98
N ALA A 631 -32.70 31.04 -39.08
CA ALA A 631 -33.40 30.65 -40.28
C ALA A 631 -33.20 31.75 -41.34
N GLY A 632 -32.12 31.63 -42.11
CA GLY A 632 -32.00 32.31 -43.39
C GLY A 632 -32.81 31.56 -44.46
N PRO A 633 -33.39 32.26 -45.47
CA PRO A 633 -34.36 31.64 -46.38
C PRO A 633 -33.72 30.63 -47.33
N ARG A 634 -34.36 29.48 -47.46
CA ARG A 634 -34.02 28.44 -48.45
C ARG A 634 -34.25 29.00 -49.85
N SER A 635 -33.18 29.13 -50.65
CA SER A 635 -33.29 29.29 -52.10
C SER A 635 -33.57 27.92 -52.74
N SER A 636 -34.64 27.85 -53.47
CA SER A 636 -35.02 26.76 -54.35
C SER A 636 -34.00 26.60 -55.46
N GLY A 637 -33.28 25.47 -55.50
CA GLY A 637 -32.40 25.06 -56.58
C GLY A 637 -32.77 23.67 -57.08
N THR A 638 -33.07 23.61 -58.35
CA THR A 638 -33.57 22.55 -59.23
C THR A 638 -32.74 21.24 -59.18
N PRO A 639 -33.32 20.05 -59.46
CA PRO A 639 -32.62 18.78 -59.38
C PRO A 639 -31.76 18.52 -60.63
N VAL A 640 -30.53 18.13 -60.46
CA VAL A 640 -29.67 17.57 -61.53
C VAL A 640 -29.62 16.06 -61.41
N ARG A 641 -29.86 15.43 -62.57
CA ARG A 641 -29.93 14.00 -62.86
C ARG A 641 -28.66 13.23 -62.45
N SER A 642 -28.90 12.04 -61.96
CA SER A 642 -27.96 10.93 -61.80
C SER A 642 -27.42 10.40 -63.11
N GLY A 643 -26.11 10.15 -63.17
CA GLY A 643 -25.45 9.27 -64.14
C GLY A 643 -24.50 8.31 -63.37
N PRO A 644 -24.34 7.08 -63.83
CA PRO A 644 -23.64 6.05 -63.09
C PRO A 644 -22.12 6.19 -63.20
N VAL A 645 -21.41 6.04 -62.12
CA VAL A 645 -19.95 5.91 -62.13
C VAL A 645 -19.59 4.49 -61.72
N ASN A 646 -18.89 3.84 -62.63
CA ASN A 646 -18.25 2.53 -62.52
C ASN A 646 -17.26 2.49 -61.32
N ASP A 647 -17.37 1.42 -60.61
CA ASP A 647 -16.34 0.93 -59.73
C ASP A 647 -15.27 0.17 -60.54
N PRO A 648 -13.99 0.44 -60.36
CA PRO A 648 -12.95 -0.52 -60.63
C PRO A 648 -12.02 -0.56 -59.42
N TYR A 649 -12.17 -1.56 -58.60
CA TYR A 649 -11.16 -2.31 -57.87
C TYR A 649 -11.77 -2.94 -56.64
N GLY A 650 -12.27 -4.16 -56.87
CA GLY A 650 -12.42 -5.12 -55.80
C GLY A 650 -11.05 -5.59 -55.32
N PHE A 651 -10.89 -5.51 -53.96
CA PHE A 651 -10.26 -6.55 -53.17
C PHE A 651 -10.58 -6.24 -51.71
#